data_b8e2285599c96fd013d5b30b96edf7c7
#
_entry.id   b8e2285599c96fd013d5b30b96edf7c7
#
_cell.length_a   1.000
_cell.length_b   1.000
_cell.length_c   1.000
_cell.angle_alpha   90.00
_cell.angle_beta   90.00
_cell.angle_gamma   90.00
#
_symmetry.space_group_name_H-M   'P 1'
#
loop_
_entity.id
_entity.type
_entity.pdbx_description
1 polymer ?
#
loop_
_entity_poly.entity_id
_entity_poly.type
_entity_poly.pdbx_seq_one_letter_code
_entity_poly.pdbx_strand_id
1 'polypeptide(L)'
;MTPLSIGDPESIGGYTILGRLGAGGMGVVYLGVSASGRQVAVKLAREPRAQEEEFRTRFRQEVAAARRVSGAFTAPVVDADPEADLPWMATLYVPGLNLAEVVERDGPLNLRELRALGLGLTEALRDIHRAGLVHRDLKPRNVLMTEDGPRVIDFGISRADDNQNLTTTGRMIGTPPFMSPEQLAAPRDVTPASDVFSLGSLLVFTAVGSGPFDADSPYITGYQVMHGTPDLDGVPDALLGIVERCLDKDPAARPDLTELHRMIEALPESDVTGSAKTERSAAPGPRPASRSAAGAPVDAATGTGTGRRRRTRMLLTGLGAGLAVTALVVGAGVFASDAHTSATSESAPKASLPDGWRPWRTELRDDVNGVPLDYDSPGCVAEDSALFCGGTGFTVAKLDAASGRTLWRTGTRPQGAQPIGVRHGLVYVYEDPDDATRRVVALDAATGHRRWQRGINKSENAVLYDGGLLTLSPDNASFVAYGPSGRELWRAPSLDEICTPSVLGDAPYAMCSKGTEPGQAPVELMRLRPGSLTATATLPEKAEALGAVGGQPLFLAPQTAKDVYEAGYERPYNALLRVVPETGQIKRIPLAHPLTGVATLVDRVVYFVRSDGSVTAVSAVSGRQLWRKVTDVESLSAPAVSATYERVYFANRFGRLLALDSRTGAEVWRTSALDDPGDKTQAYPPRVLLVKDAIVATAGNTAFSRSPSGPNRPS
;
A
#
# COMPACT_ATOMS: atom_id res chain seq x y z
N MET A 1 -12.22 -17.80 1.80
CA MET A 1 -11.86 -18.37 3.12
C MET A 1 -10.42 -18.89 3.07
N THR A 2 -9.59 -18.52 4.06
CA THR A 2 -8.19 -18.96 4.17
C THR A 2 -8.03 -19.90 5.37
N PRO A 3 -7.10 -20.88 5.32
CA PRO A 3 -6.81 -21.77 6.44
C PRO A 3 -6.35 -20.99 7.68
N LEU A 4 -6.54 -21.57 8.86
CA LEU A 4 -6.02 -21.02 10.10
C LEU A 4 -4.49 -20.98 10.10
N SER A 5 -3.94 -19.94 10.68
CA SER A 5 -2.50 -19.74 10.85
C SER A 5 -2.07 -20.11 12.27
N ILE A 6 -0.79 -20.35 12.47
CA ILE A 6 -0.24 -20.54 13.82
C ILE A 6 -0.50 -19.25 14.63
N GLY A 7 -1.19 -19.40 15.77
CA GLY A 7 -1.59 -18.27 16.63
C GLY A 7 -3.07 -17.87 16.49
N ASP A 8 -3.82 -18.49 15.56
CA ASP A 8 -5.27 -18.32 15.54
C ASP A 8 -5.92 -19.14 16.68
N PRO A 9 -6.99 -18.60 17.28
CA PRO A 9 -7.71 -19.34 18.32
C PRO A 9 -8.43 -20.57 17.73
N GLU A 10 -8.41 -21.68 18.44
CA GLU A 10 -9.19 -22.86 18.08
C GLU A 10 -10.68 -22.69 18.36
N SER A 11 -11.03 -21.81 19.32
CA SER A 11 -12.40 -21.51 19.70
C SER A 11 -12.55 -20.07 20.18
N ILE A 12 -13.72 -19.46 19.94
CA ILE A 12 -14.10 -18.14 20.44
C ILE A 12 -15.55 -18.24 20.91
N GLY A 13 -15.83 -17.90 22.18
CA GLY A 13 -17.19 -17.83 22.71
C GLY A 13 -18.01 -19.13 22.56
N GLY A 14 -17.34 -20.29 22.59
CA GLY A 14 -17.99 -21.59 22.39
C GLY A 14 -18.21 -22.00 20.93
N TYR A 15 -17.73 -21.20 19.97
CA TYR A 15 -17.70 -21.55 18.54
C TYR A 15 -16.35 -22.16 18.19
N THR A 16 -16.36 -23.33 17.56
CA THR A 16 -15.13 -23.93 16.98
C THR A 16 -14.76 -23.17 15.71
N ILE A 17 -13.53 -22.71 15.58
CA ILE A 17 -13.07 -21.91 14.46
C ILE A 17 -12.57 -22.82 13.32
N LEU A 18 -13.11 -22.59 12.11
CA LEU A 18 -12.85 -23.42 10.93
C LEU A 18 -11.86 -22.76 9.96
N GLY A 19 -11.79 -21.42 9.93
CA GLY A 19 -10.93 -20.67 9.01
C GLY A 19 -11.13 -19.19 9.13
N ARG A 20 -10.29 -18.40 8.44
CA ARG A 20 -10.43 -16.96 8.34
C ARG A 20 -11.30 -16.58 7.16
N LEU A 21 -12.29 -15.71 7.40
CA LEU A 21 -13.10 -15.07 6.36
C LEU A 21 -12.47 -13.76 5.88
N GLY A 22 -11.80 -13.04 6.79
CA GLY A 22 -11.14 -11.79 6.46
C GLY A 22 -10.31 -11.25 7.63
N ALA A 23 -9.45 -10.28 7.35
CA ALA A 23 -8.70 -9.53 8.35
C ALA A 23 -8.65 -8.06 7.95
N GLY A 24 -8.80 -7.15 8.91
CA GLY A 24 -8.79 -5.71 8.69
C GLY A 24 -8.20 -4.96 9.88
N GLY A 25 -8.21 -3.63 9.83
CA GLY A 25 -7.68 -2.76 10.88
C GLY A 25 -8.36 -2.93 12.25
N MET A 26 -9.60 -3.42 12.28
CA MET A 26 -10.39 -3.58 13.50
C MET A 26 -10.29 -4.96 14.14
N GLY A 27 -9.85 -5.96 13.40
CA GLY A 27 -9.83 -7.33 13.91
C GLY A 27 -9.73 -8.37 12.79
N VAL A 28 -9.94 -9.62 13.19
CA VAL A 28 -10.00 -10.77 12.27
C VAL A 28 -11.41 -11.34 12.32
N VAL A 29 -11.95 -11.69 11.17
CA VAL A 29 -13.24 -12.37 11.04
C VAL A 29 -13.00 -13.82 10.72
N TYR A 30 -13.53 -14.70 11.57
CA TYR A 30 -13.41 -16.14 11.45
C TYR A 30 -14.74 -16.78 11.08
N LEU A 31 -14.70 -17.86 10.33
CA LEU A 31 -15.81 -18.81 10.23
C LEU A 31 -15.81 -19.70 11.46
N GLY A 32 -16.84 -19.61 12.26
CA GLY A 32 -17.05 -20.47 13.42
C GLY A 32 -18.25 -21.38 13.25
N VAL A 33 -18.30 -22.48 14.01
CA VAL A 33 -19.43 -23.39 14.08
C VAL A 33 -19.80 -23.64 15.53
N SER A 34 -21.09 -23.52 15.86
CA SER A 34 -21.60 -23.87 17.18
C SER A 34 -21.66 -25.40 17.38
N ALA A 35 -21.83 -25.85 18.62
CA ALA A 35 -22.04 -27.28 18.94
C ALA A 35 -23.27 -27.89 18.22
N SER A 36 -24.25 -27.07 17.84
CA SER A 36 -25.42 -27.51 17.05
C SER A 36 -25.20 -27.48 15.54
N GLY A 37 -24.00 -27.17 15.07
CA GLY A 37 -23.67 -27.12 13.64
C GLY A 37 -24.03 -25.78 12.94
N ARG A 38 -24.48 -24.76 13.69
CA ARG A 38 -24.79 -23.44 13.09
C ARG A 38 -23.50 -22.70 12.76
N GLN A 39 -23.36 -22.25 11.51
CA GLN A 39 -22.24 -21.45 11.07
C GLN A 39 -22.44 -19.97 11.40
N VAL A 40 -21.37 -19.33 11.86
CA VAL A 40 -21.32 -17.92 12.24
C VAL A 40 -20.04 -17.26 11.71
N ALA A 41 -20.12 -15.96 11.47
CA ALA A 41 -18.94 -15.13 11.24
C ALA A 41 -18.57 -14.44 12.55
N VAL A 42 -17.44 -14.80 13.14
CA VAL A 42 -16.98 -14.31 14.44
C VAL A 42 -15.92 -13.25 14.22
N LYS A 43 -16.22 -12.00 14.56
CA LYS A 43 -15.31 -10.86 14.53
C LYS A 43 -14.65 -10.70 15.89
N LEU A 44 -13.32 -10.84 15.93
CA LEU A 44 -12.51 -10.73 17.12
C LEU A 44 -11.72 -9.42 17.11
N ALA A 45 -11.82 -8.62 18.17
CA ALA A 45 -11.02 -7.40 18.32
C ALA A 45 -9.53 -7.73 18.49
N ARG A 46 -8.63 -6.83 18.03
CA ARG A 46 -7.19 -7.00 18.22
C ARG A 46 -6.74 -6.53 19.61
N GLU A 47 -5.74 -7.19 20.15
CA GLU A 47 -5.19 -6.95 21.49
C GLU A 47 -4.97 -5.48 21.88
N PRO A 48 -4.34 -4.62 21.06
CA PRO A 48 -4.10 -3.25 21.50
C PRO A 48 -5.38 -2.47 21.81
N ARG A 49 -6.45 -2.70 21.03
CA ARG A 49 -7.76 -2.04 21.23
C ARG A 49 -8.61 -2.67 22.33
N ALA A 50 -8.45 -3.96 22.54
CA ALA A 50 -9.18 -4.68 23.56
C ALA A 50 -8.88 -4.19 25.00
N GLN A 51 -7.79 -3.49 25.20
CA GLN A 51 -7.36 -2.94 26.50
C GLN A 51 -7.84 -1.49 26.74
N GLU A 52 -8.38 -0.82 25.72
CA GLU A 52 -8.88 0.55 25.80
C GLU A 52 -10.31 0.54 26.37
N GLU A 53 -10.54 1.12 27.55
CA GLU A 53 -11.86 1.18 28.19
C GLU A 53 -12.89 1.94 27.34
N GLU A 54 -12.44 2.94 26.62
CA GLU A 54 -13.27 3.71 25.70
C GLU A 54 -13.72 2.87 24.50
N PHE A 55 -12.83 2.02 23.96
CA PHE A 55 -13.18 1.06 22.91
C PHE A 55 -14.20 0.04 23.43
N ARG A 56 -14.00 -0.54 24.63
CA ARG A 56 -14.92 -1.51 25.22
C ARG A 56 -16.32 -0.93 25.46
N THR A 57 -16.37 0.30 25.97
CA THR A 57 -17.65 0.99 26.21
C THR A 57 -18.43 1.18 24.90
N ARG A 58 -17.76 1.59 23.83
CA ARG A 58 -18.38 1.75 22.51
C ARG A 58 -18.75 0.41 21.90
N PHE A 59 -17.86 -0.56 21.90
CA PHE A 59 -18.15 -1.90 21.38
C PHE A 59 -19.38 -2.50 22.06
N ARG A 60 -19.54 -2.31 23.37
CA ARG A 60 -20.74 -2.71 24.14
C ARG A 60 -22.01 -2.01 23.65
N GLN A 61 -21.95 -0.70 23.43
CA GLN A 61 -23.10 0.09 22.94
C GLN A 61 -23.47 -0.33 21.51
N GLU A 62 -22.50 -0.52 20.65
CA GLU A 62 -22.71 -0.92 19.25
C GLU A 62 -23.25 -2.35 19.14
N VAL A 63 -22.72 -3.30 19.93
CA VAL A 63 -23.29 -4.66 20.00
C VAL A 63 -24.76 -4.60 20.48
N ALA A 64 -25.07 -3.80 21.49
CA ALA A 64 -26.43 -3.63 21.98
C ALA A 64 -27.37 -3.04 20.94
N ALA A 65 -26.88 -2.13 20.08
CA ALA A 65 -27.65 -1.56 18.98
C ALA A 65 -27.75 -2.56 17.80
N ALA A 66 -26.66 -3.23 17.42
CA ALA A 66 -26.65 -4.21 16.35
C ALA A 66 -27.58 -5.41 16.62
N ARG A 67 -27.73 -5.83 17.87
CA ARG A 67 -28.72 -6.85 18.26
C ARG A 67 -30.18 -6.46 18.00
N ARG A 68 -30.47 -5.16 17.84
CA ARG A 68 -31.81 -4.66 17.48
C ARG A 68 -32.06 -4.64 15.98
N VAL A 69 -31.03 -4.76 15.17
CA VAL A 69 -31.16 -4.85 13.72
C VAL A 69 -31.60 -6.25 13.36
N SER A 70 -32.81 -6.38 12.81
CA SER A 70 -33.37 -7.65 12.37
C SER A 70 -34.11 -7.42 11.06
N GLY A 71 -33.36 -7.30 9.98
CA GLY A 71 -33.90 -7.09 8.63
C GLY A 71 -33.66 -8.30 7.72
N ALA A 72 -34.49 -8.41 6.68
CA ALA A 72 -34.35 -9.45 5.67
C ALA A 72 -33.04 -9.30 4.89
N PHE A 73 -32.49 -8.10 4.80
CA PHE A 73 -31.29 -7.76 4.03
C PHE A 73 -30.05 -7.44 4.91
N THR A 74 -30.06 -7.86 6.17
CA THR A 74 -28.93 -7.72 7.10
C THR A 74 -28.50 -9.07 7.67
N ALA A 75 -27.23 -9.19 8.11
CA ALA A 75 -26.76 -10.35 8.86
C ALA A 75 -26.96 -10.10 10.36
N PRO A 76 -27.90 -10.80 11.04
CA PRO A 76 -28.19 -10.55 12.44
C PRO A 76 -27.05 -10.99 13.36
N VAL A 77 -26.85 -10.23 14.44
CA VAL A 77 -25.96 -10.62 15.54
C VAL A 77 -26.62 -11.77 16.32
N VAL A 78 -25.94 -12.89 16.40
CA VAL A 78 -26.44 -14.09 17.12
C VAL A 78 -25.83 -14.21 18.51
N ASP A 79 -24.60 -13.69 18.71
CA ASP A 79 -23.93 -13.74 19.99
C ASP A 79 -22.81 -12.67 20.06
N ALA A 80 -22.40 -12.28 21.27
CA ALA A 80 -21.28 -11.38 21.48
C ALA A 80 -20.86 -11.36 22.95
N ASP A 81 -19.59 -11.18 23.19
CA ASP A 81 -19.04 -10.92 24.52
C ASP A 81 -18.11 -9.68 24.49
N PRO A 82 -18.65 -8.51 24.82
CA PRO A 82 -17.88 -7.27 24.92
C PRO A 82 -16.92 -7.24 26.12
N GLU A 83 -17.14 -8.10 27.12
CA GLU A 83 -16.35 -8.14 28.36
C GLU A 83 -15.22 -9.18 28.30
N ALA A 84 -15.16 -10.01 27.28
CA ALA A 84 -14.06 -10.95 27.09
C ALA A 84 -12.69 -10.23 27.07
N ASP A 85 -11.61 -10.92 27.38
CA ASP A 85 -10.24 -10.39 27.27
C ASP A 85 -9.99 -9.79 25.89
N LEU A 86 -10.42 -10.50 24.85
CA LEU A 86 -10.55 -10.02 23.49
C LEU A 86 -12.04 -9.92 23.14
N PRO A 87 -12.65 -8.75 23.13
CA PRO A 87 -14.05 -8.56 22.74
C PRO A 87 -14.37 -9.17 21.38
N TRP A 88 -15.48 -9.86 21.28
CA TRP A 88 -15.89 -10.50 20.04
C TRP A 88 -17.41 -10.39 19.81
N MET A 89 -17.80 -10.54 18.53
CA MET A 89 -19.18 -10.60 18.12
C MET A 89 -19.35 -11.62 17.01
N ALA A 90 -20.40 -12.41 17.08
CA ALA A 90 -20.79 -13.39 16.09
C ALA A 90 -22.09 -12.97 15.37
N THR A 91 -22.06 -12.94 14.05
CA THR A 91 -23.24 -12.78 13.19
C THR A 91 -23.56 -14.09 12.48
N LEU A 92 -24.77 -14.23 11.98
CA LEU A 92 -25.11 -15.37 11.13
C LEU A 92 -24.19 -15.38 9.91
N TYR A 93 -23.58 -16.52 9.63
CA TYR A 93 -22.78 -16.67 8.40
C TYR A 93 -23.70 -16.68 7.18
N VAL A 94 -23.42 -15.82 6.24
CA VAL A 94 -24.14 -15.71 4.96
C VAL A 94 -23.23 -16.24 3.86
N PRO A 95 -23.54 -17.40 3.26
CA PRO A 95 -22.78 -17.90 2.12
C PRO A 95 -23.09 -17.06 0.88
N GLY A 96 -22.08 -16.69 0.11
CA GLY A 96 -22.22 -15.89 -1.11
C GLY A 96 -20.94 -15.18 -1.46
N LEU A 97 -20.91 -14.62 -2.66
CA LEU A 97 -19.87 -13.69 -3.08
C LEU A 97 -20.23 -12.28 -2.65
N ASN A 98 -19.23 -11.48 -2.30
CA ASN A 98 -19.49 -10.07 -2.11
C ASN A 98 -19.70 -9.37 -3.47
N LEU A 99 -20.31 -8.21 -3.43
CA LEU A 99 -20.71 -7.49 -4.64
C LEU A 99 -19.52 -7.07 -5.52
N ALA A 100 -18.34 -6.83 -4.92
CA ALA A 100 -17.10 -6.59 -5.69
C ALA A 100 -16.70 -7.84 -6.49
N GLU A 101 -16.73 -9.02 -5.86
CA GLU A 101 -16.43 -10.30 -6.53
C GLU A 101 -17.46 -10.63 -7.63
N VAL A 102 -18.73 -10.26 -7.46
CA VAL A 102 -19.76 -10.44 -8.48
C VAL A 102 -19.50 -9.56 -9.69
N VAL A 103 -19.25 -8.26 -9.48
CA VAL A 103 -18.96 -7.32 -10.57
C VAL A 103 -17.64 -7.71 -11.29
N GLU A 104 -16.65 -8.18 -10.57
CA GLU A 104 -15.39 -8.66 -11.16
C GLU A 104 -15.58 -9.91 -12.03
N ARG A 105 -16.34 -10.88 -11.53
CA ARG A 105 -16.56 -12.15 -12.22
C ARG A 105 -17.49 -12.03 -13.42
N ASP A 106 -18.62 -11.32 -13.24
CA ASP A 106 -19.77 -11.31 -14.18
C ASP A 106 -19.87 -10.00 -14.97
N GLY A 107 -19.11 -8.96 -14.56
CA GLY A 107 -19.19 -7.61 -15.11
C GLY A 107 -20.29 -6.74 -14.44
N PRO A 108 -20.47 -5.50 -14.95
CA PRO A 108 -21.50 -4.58 -14.44
C PRO A 108 -22.90 -5.16 -14.50
N LEU A 109 -23.71 -4.79 -13.51
CA LEU A 109 -25.09 -5.23 -13.40
C LEU A 109 -26.00 -4.49 -14.40
N ASN A 110 -27.00 -5.20 -14.93
CA ASN A 110 -28.03 -4.57 -15.76
C ASN A 110 -29.04 -3.76 -14.92
N LEU A 111 -29.90 -2.97 -15.56
CA LEU A 111 -30.83 -2.07 -14.88
C LEU A 111 -31.80 -2.79 -13.93
N ARG A 112 -32.26 -4.00 -14.29
CA ARG A 112 -33.14 -4.82 -13.45
C ARG A 112 -32.42 -5.27 -12.17
N GLU A 113 -31.18 -5.71 -12.31
CA GLU A 113 -30.32 -6.13 -11.19
C GLU A 113 -29.98 -4.94 -10.29
N LEU A 114 -29.66 -3.78 -10.88
CA LEU A 114 -29.42 -2.52 -10.16
C LEU A 114 -30.65 -2.08 -9.37
N ARG A 115 -31.83 -2.20 -9.96
CA ARG A 115 -33.10 -1.91 -9.26
C ARG A 115 -33.29 -2.84 -8.06
N ALA A 116 -33.15 -4.15 -8.25
CA ALA A 116 -33.27 -5.14 -7.17
C ALA A 116 -32.27 -4.91 -6.04
N LEU A 117 -31.00 -4.65 -6.39
CA LEU A 117 -29.92 -4.32 -5.45
C LEU A 117 -30.27 -3.05 -4.66
N GLY A 118 -30.66 -1.97 -5.35
CA GLY A 118 -30.98 -0.68 -4.73
C GLY A 118 -32.15 -0.77 -3.77
N LEU A 119 -33.22 -1.49 -4.11
CA LEU A 119 -34.37 -1.73 -3.22
C LEU A 119 -33.94 -2.48 -1.95
N GLY A 120 -33.21 -3.60 -2.09
CA GLY A 120 -32.76 -4.38 -0.94
C GLY A 120 -31.80 -3.61 -0.03
N LEU A 121 -30.87 -2.82 -0.59
CA LEU A 121 -29.96 -1.99 0.19
C LEU A 121 -30.68 -0.84 0.90
N THR A 122 -31.68 -0.23 0.25
CA THR A 122 -32.49 0.82 0.89
C THR A 122 -33.29 0.27 2.06
N GLU A 123 -33.82 -0.96 1.97
CA GLU A 123 -34.48 -1.63 3.08
C GLU A 123 -33.52 -1.98 4.21
N ALA A 124 -32.31 -2.52 3.88
CA ALA A 124 -31.27 -2.81 4.86
C ALA A 124 -30.88 -1.56 5.66
N LEU A 125 -30.62 -0.45 4.96
CA LEU A 125 -30.26 0.82 5.61
C LEU A 125 -31.40 1.35 6.48
N ARG A 126 -32.66 1.21 6.05
CA ARG A 126 -33.82 1.61 6.84
C ARG A 126 -33.89 0.86 8.17
N ASP A 127 -33.61 -0.45 8.17
CA ASP A 127 -33.61 -1.26 9.39
C ASP A 127 -32.43 -0.89 10.31
N ILE A 128 -31.26 -0.63 9.76
CA ILE A 128 -30.08 -0.16 10.49
C ILE A 128 -30.35 1.20 11.15
N HIS A 129 -30.90 2.17 10.38
CA HIS A 129 -31.19 3.50 10.88
C HIS A 129 -32.31 3.51 11.95
N ARG A 130 -33.33 2.64 11.84
CA ARG A 130 -34.35 2.46 12.87
C ARG A 130 -33.79 1.93 14.19
N ALA A 131 -32.72 1.14 14.15
CA ALA A 131 -32.01 0.70 15.33
C ALA A 131 -31.14 1.80 15.99
N GLY A 132 -31.08 2.99 15.38
CA GLY A 132 -30.25 4.11 15.83
C GLY A 132 -28.79 4.01 15.41
N LEU A 133 -28.51 3.21 14.40
CA LEU A 133 -27.16 3.03 13.85
C LEU A 133 -27.02 3.73 12.49
N VAL A 134 -25.81 4.15 12.17
CA VAL A 134 -25.38 4.53 10.82
C VAL A 134 -24.33 3.50 10.39
N HIS A 135 -24.42 3.00 9.15
CA HIS A 135 -23.52 1.94 8.66
C HIS A 135 -22.07 2.39 8.56
N ARG A 136 -21.83 3.60 8.05
CA ARG A 136 -20.51 4.28 7.96
C ARG A 136 -19.44 3.59 7.09
N ASP A 137 -19.67 2.36 6.63
CA ASP A 137 -18.72 1.59 5.79
C ASP A 137 -19.47 0.79 4.71
N LEU A 138 -20.51 1.35 4.13
CA LEU A 138 -21.21 0.71 3.04
C LEU A 138 -20.32 0.74 1.78
N LYS A 139 -19.93 -0.44 1.34
CA LYS A 139 -19.05 -0.66 0.18
C LYS A 139 -19.31 -2.03 -0.43
N PRO A 140 -18.87 -2.30 -1.68
CA PRO A 140 -19.16 -3.56 -2.35
C PRO A 140 -18.73 -4.83 -1.59
N ARG A 141 -17.64 -4.77 -0.82
CA ARG A 141 -17.16 -5.92 0.00
C ARG A 141 -18.04 -6.21 1.23
N ASN A 142 -18.84 -5.23 1.66
CA ASN A 142 -19.74 -5.37 2.80
C ASN A 142 -21.19 -5.69 2.38
N VAL A 143 -21.40 -6.04 1.11
CA VAL A 143 -22.67 -6.50 0.56
C VAL A 143 -22.48 -7.89 -0.03
N LEU A 144 -23.08 -8.90 0.57
CA LEU A 144 -23.10 -10.27 0.05
C LEU A 144 -24.30 -10.49 -0.84
N MET A 145 -24.08 -11.07 -2.01
CA MET A 145 -25.15 -11.42 -2.94
C MET A 145 -25.61 -12.85 -2.69
N THR A 146 -26.88 -13.02 -2.38
CA THR A 146 -27.51 -14.33 -2.15
C THR A 146 -28.69 -14.54 -3.12
N GLU A 147 -29.22 -15.76 -3.17
CA GLU A 147 -30.41 -16.06 -3.98
C GLU A 147 -31.63 -15.21 -3.59
N ASP A 148 -31.73 -14.82 -2.31
CA ASP A 148 -32.83 -14.00 -1.76
C ASP A 148 -32.56 -12.48 -1.86
N GLY A 149 -31.44 -12.05 -2.49
CA GLY A 149 -31.06 -10.65 -2.65
C GLY A 149 -29.82 -10.25 -1.85
N PRO A 150 -29.51 -8.94 -1.77
CA PRO A 150 -28.31 -8.46 -1.09
C PRO A 150 -28.42 -8.63 0.43
N ARG A 151 -27.29 -8.89 1.09
CA ARG A 151 -27.15 -8.92 2.56
C ARG A 151 -26.06 -7.99 2.99
N VAL A 152 -26.40 -6.98 3.75
CA VAL A 152 -25.47 -6.02 4.31
C VAL A 152 -24.82 -6.61 5.57
N ILE A 153 -23.48 -6.57 5.63
CA ILE A 153 -22.69 -7.07 6.73
C ILE A 153 -21.79 -5.94 7.30
N ASP A 154 -21.25 -6.15 8.48
CA ASP A 154 -20.26 -5.28 9.12
C ASP A 154 -20.70 -3.81 9.27
N PHE A 155 -21.93 -3.55 9.67
CA PHE A 155 -22.42 -2.21 9.91
C PHE A 155 -21.88 -1.62 11.22
N GLY A 156 -21.24 -0.47 11.10
CA GLY A 156 -20.99 0.57 12.11
C GLY A 156 -20.16 0.26 13.34
N ILE A 157 -19.80 -1.00 13.58
CA ILE A 157 -19.15 -1.41 14.83
C ILE A 157 -17.73 -0.87 14.89
N SER A 158 -17.46 0.13 15.74
CA SER A 158 -16.15 0.67 16.11
C SER A 158 -15.46 1.73 15.21
N ARG A 159 -16.18 2.44 14.33
CA ARG A 159 -15.58 3.50 13.49
C ARG A 159 -15.63 4.93 14.03
N ALA A 160 -16.34 5.18 15.13
CA ALA A 160 -16.46 6.55 15.65
C ALA A 160 -15.11 7.19 16.06
N ASP A 161 -14.10 6.37 16.41
CA ASP A 161 -12.74 6.85 16.73
C ASP A 161 -11.73 6.70 15.61
N ASP A 162 -11.89 5.70 14.75
CA ASP A 162 -11.04 5.61 13.56
C ASP A 162 -11.23 6.84 12.67
N ASN A 163 -12.39 7.47 12.71
CA ASN A 163 -12.66 8.73 12.04
C ASN A 163 -12.12 9.98 12.77
N GLN A 164 -11.83 9.92 14.06
CA GLN A 164 -11.01 10.96 14.70
C GLN A 164 -9.58 10.96 14.16
N ASN A 165 -9.13 9.81 13.64
CA ASN A 165 -7.83 9.65 13.01
C ASN A 165 -7.81 10.01 11.51
N LEU A 166 -8.94 10.28 10.85
CA LEU A 166 -9.02 10.67 9.44
C LEU A 166 -8.37 12.04 9.19
N THR A 167 -8.53 12.97 10.13
CA THR A 167 -7.92 14.30 10.07
C THR A 167 -6.65 14.40 10.89
N THR A 168 -6.51 13.59 11.93
CA THR A 168 -5.43 13.67 12.90
C THR A 168 -4.18 12.87 12.49
N THR A 169 -4.28 11.85 11.62
CA THR A 169 -3.12 11.05 11.19
C THR A 169 -2.78 11.21 9.71
N GLY A 170 -3.54 12.01 8.95
CA GLY A 170 -3.39 12.16 7.51
C GLY A 170 -3.45 10.83 6.75
N ARG A 171 -3.87 9.76 7.41
CA ARG A 171 -4.10 8.46 6.81
C ARG A 171 -5.59 8.29 6.59
N MET A 172 -6.02 8.28 5.33
CA MET A 172 -7.36 7.87 4.98
C MET A 172 -7.56 6.40 5.37
N ILE A 173 -8.16 6.17 6.55
CA ILE A 173 -8.54 4.82 6.97
C ILE A 173 -9.92 4.55 6.39
N GLY A 174 -10.01 3.64 5.43
CA GLY A 174 -11.25 3.24 4.81
C GLY A 174 -11.11 3.05 3.31
N THR A 175 -12.24 2.98 2.62
CA THR A 175 -12.32 2.87 1.17
C THR A 175 -12.85 4.21 0.62
N PRO A 176 -11.98 5.22 0.35
CA PRO A 176 -12.37 6.59 0.03
C PRO A 176 -13.45 6.72 -1.04
N PRO A 177 -13.47 5.89 -2.12
CA PRO A 177 -14.48 5.99 -3.17
C PRO A 177 -15.93 5.86 -2.71
N PHE A 178 -16.16 5.29 -1.53
CA PHE A 178 -17.50 5.07 -0.98
C PHE A 178 -17.79 5.89 0.28
N MET A 179 -16.84 6.71 0.75
CA MET A 179 -17.04 7.61 1.88
C MET A 179 -17.75 8.88 1.45
N SER A 180 -18.60 9.44 2.33
CA SER A 180 -19.21 10.73 2.09
C SER A 180 -18.26 11.90 2.40
N PRO A 181 -18.51 13.10 1.86
CA PRO A 181 -17.73 14.29 2.16
C PRO A 181 -17.62 14.58 3.67
N GLU A 182 -18.73 14.47 4.40
CA GLU A 182 -18.76 14.69 5.85
C GLU A 182 -18.01 13.61 6.64
N GLN A 183 -17.93 12.38 6.14
CA GLN A 183 -17.07 11.37 6.74
C GLN A 183 -15.58 11.71 6.63
N LEU A 184 -15.21 12.42 5.58
CA LEU A 184 -13.83 12.89 5.35
C LEU A 184 -13.51 14.17 6.11
N ALA A 185 -14.45 15.12 6.17
CA ALA A 185 -14.25 16.44 6.76
C ALA A 185 -14.53 16.48 8.26
N ALA A 186 -15.62 15.86 8.71
CA ALA A 186 -16.12 15.97 10.07
C ALA A 186 -16.71 14.64 10.54
N PRO A 187 -15.90 13.62 10.84
CA PRO A 187 -16.36 12.26 11.16
C PRO A 187 -17.34 12.15 12.32
N ARG A 188 -17.41 13.17 13.19
CA ARG A 188 -18.37 13.22 14.32
C ARG A 188 -19.78 13.61 13.87
N ASP A 189 -19.91 14.27 12.72
CA ASP A 189 -21.19 14.81 12.22
C ASP A 189 -21.84 13.87 11.20
N VAL A 190 -21.38 12.63 11.14
CA VAL A 190 -21.88 11.59 10.25
C VAL A 190 -23.32 11.21 10.63
N THR A 191 -24.22 11.36 9.66
CA THR A 191 -25.67 11.12 9.78
C THR A 191 -26.11 9.98 8.85
N PRO A 192 -27.37 9.53 8.91
CA PRO A 192 -27.93 8.61 7.92
C PRO A 192 -27.76 9.02 6.45
N ALA A 193 -27.66 10.32 6.16
CA ALA A 193 -27.39 10.83 4.80
C ALA A 193 -26.02 10.41 4.26
N SER A 194 -25.06 10.08 5.13
CA SER A 194 -23.77 9.55 4.71
C SER A 194 -23.87 8.17 4.06
N ASP A 195 -24.75 7.31 4.58
CA ASP A 195 -25.00 5.99 3.99
C ASP A 195 -25.74 6.10 2.63
N VAL A 196 -26.53 7.16 2.44
CA VAL A 196 -27.17 7.44 1.14
C VAL A 196 -26.12 7.81 0.09
N PHE A 197 -25.11 8.59 0.45
CA PHE A 197 -23.97 8.88 -0.44
C PHE A 197 -23.22 7.60 -0.81
N SER A 198 -22.90 6.77 0.20
CA SER A 198 -22.21 5.49 -0.02
C SER A 198 -23.04 4.55 -0.91
N LEU A 199 -24.37 4.53 -0.76
CA LEU A 199 -25.28 3.77 -1.63
C LEU A 199 -25.24 4.30 -3.07
N GLY A 200 -25.24 5.62 -3.27
CA GLY A 200 -25.09 6.24 -4.59
C GLY A 200 -23.78 5.81 -5.27
N SER A 201 -22.66 5.91 -4.54
CA SER A 201 -21.35 5.46 -5.04
C SER A 201 -21.33 3.97 -5.38
N LEU A 202 -21.98 3.14 -4.57
CA LEU A 202 -22.07 1.70 -4.79
C LEU A 202 -22.93 1.37 -6.03
N LEU A 203 -24.03 2.08 -6.27
CA LEU A 203 -24.85 1.92 -7.47
C LEU A 203 -24.09 2.29 -8.75
N VAL A 204 -23.28 3.37 -8.72
CA VAL A 204 -22.39 3.72 -9.83
C VAL A 204 -21.39 2.61 -10.07
N PHE A 205 -20.65 2.18 -9.03
CA PHE A 205 -19.68 1.08 -9.13
C PHE A 205 -20.29 -0.18 -9.76
N THR A 206 -21.47 -0.56 -9.34
CA THR A 206 -22.12 -1.77 -9.87
C THR A 206 -22.66 -1.61 -11.29
N ALA A 207 -22.97 -0.38 -11.71
CA ALA A 207 -23.43 -0.08 -13.06
C ALA A 207 -22.29 -0.03 -14.08
N VAL A 208 -21.07 0.43 -13.69
CA VAL A 208 -19.98 0.68 -14.65
C VAL A 208 -18.68 -0.06 -14.32
N GLY A 209 -18.54 -0.61 -13.11
CA GLY A 209 -17.33 -1.33 -12.66
C GLY A 209 -16.26 -0.45 -12.02
N SER A 210 -16.49 0.87 -11.92
CA SER A 210 -15.60 1.84 -11.26
C SER A 210 -16.41 2.77 -10.36
N GLY A 211 -15.77 3.31 -9.31
CA GLY A 211 -16.41 4.28 -8.42
C GLY A 211 -16.51 5.68 -9.05
N PRO A 212 -17.51 6.50 -8.65
CA PRO A 212 -17.74 7.83 -9.24
C PRO A 212 -16.65 8.85 -8.94
N PHE A 213 -15.72 8.56 -8.04
CA PHE A 213 -14.64 9.44 -7.61
C PHE A 213 -13.28 8.73 -7.64
N ASP A 214 -13.21 7.61 -8.34
CA ASP A 214 -11.97 6.85 -8.42
C ASP A 214 -10.84 7.67 -9.04
N ALA A 215 -9.68 7.67 -8.40
CA ALA A 215 -8.48 8.35 -8.84
C ALA A 215 -7.23 7.56 -8.43
N ASP A 216 -6.08 7.88 -9.03
CA ASP A 216 -4.82 7.17 -8.85
C ASP A 216 -4.27 7.19 -7.40
N SER A 217 -4.80 8.06 -6.56
CA SER A 217 -4.40 8.19 -5.17
C SER A 217 -5.62 8.35 -4.27
N PRO A 218 -5.66 7.68 -3.11
CA PRO A 218 -6.72 7.87 -2.12
C PRO A 218 -6.91 9.32 -1.68
N TYR A 219 -5.85 10.11 -1.71
CA TYR A 219 -5.92 11.55 -1.42
C TYR A 219 -6.64 12.29 -2.52
N ILE A 220 -6.32 11.97 -3.79
CA ILE A 220 -7.03 12.53 -4.94
C ILE A 220 -8.47 12.04 -4.92
N THR A 221 -8.72 10.76 -4.65
CA THR A 221 -10.08 10.24 -4.47
C THR A 221 -10.83 10.98 -3.36
N GLY A 222 -10.21 11.16 -2.19
CA GLY A 222 -10.81 11.94 -1.10
C GLY A 222 -11.07 13.40 -1.48
N TYR A 223 -10.15 14.03 -2.20
CA TYR A 223 -10.33 15.36 -2.73
C TYR A 223 -11.48 15.41 -3.73
N GLN A 224 -11.58 14.43 -4.63
CA GLN A 224 -12.69 14.32 -5.60
C GLN A 224 -14.03 14.08 -4.87
N VAL A 225 -14.06 13.25 -3.85
CA VAL A 225 -15.26 13.07 -3.00
C VAL A 225 -15.67 14.40 -2.36
N MET A 226 -14.74 15.19 -1.89
CA MET A 226 -15.02 16.48 -1.23
C MET A 226 -15.43 17.58 -2.23
N HIS A 227 -14.76 17.68 -3.37
CA HIS A 227 -14.81 18.86 -4.24
C HIS A 227 -15.08 18.56 -5.71
N GLY A 228 -14.84 17.32 -6.16
CA GLY A 228 -15.00 16.93 -7.57
C GLY A 228 -16.44 16.62 -7.95
N THR A 229 -16.72 16.64 -9.25
CA THR A 229 -17.96 16.09 -9.83
C THR A 229 -17.84 14.58 -9.96
N PRO A 230 -18.91 13.80 -9.70
CA PRO A 230 -18.88 12.36 -9.92
C PRO A 230 -18.73 12.04 -11.41
N ASP A 231 -17.92 11.04 -11.72
CA ASP A 231 -17.88 10.43 -13.04
C ASP A 231 -19.07 9.46 -13.16
N LEU A 232 -20.01 9.75 -14.07
CA LEU A 232 -21.21 8.99 -14.31
C LEU A 232 -21.29 8.41 -15.74
N ASP A 233 -20.17 8.42 -16.46
CA ASP A 233 -20.10 7.88 -17.80
C ASP A 233 -20.41 6.37 -17.80
N GLY A 234 -21.35 5.96 -18.64
CA GLY A 234 -21.79 4.58 -18.74
C GLY A 234 -22.88 4.17 -17.74
N VAL A 235 -23.27 5.04 -16.81
CA VAL A 235 -24.43 4.80 -15.93
C VAL A 235 -25.72 4.85 -16.78
N PRO A 236 -26.65 3.89 -16.64
CA PRO A 236 -27.93 3.92 -17.35
C PRO A 236 -28.70 5.21 -17.12
N ASP A 237 -29.24 5.83 -18.20
CA ASP A 237 -29.96 7.12 -18.15
C ASP A 237 -31.07 7.16 -17.08
N ALA A 238 -31.77 6.04 -16.90
CA ALA A 238 -32.82 5.93 -15.90
C ALA A 238 -32.34 6.04 -14.45
N LEU A 239 -31.04 5.73 -14.22
CA LEU A 239 -30.41 5.75 -12.88
C LEU A 239 -29.72 7.10 -12.59
N LEU A 240 -29.35 7.87 -13.63
CA LEU A 240 -28.55 9.10 -13.49
C LEU A 240 -29.12 10.07 -12.45
N GLY A 241 -30.37 10.46 -12.56
CA GLY A 241 -30.98 11.41 -11.62
C GLY A 241 -31.08 10.90 -10.18
N ILE A 242 -31.04 9.57 -9.97
CA ILE A 242 -31.00 8.97 -8.63
C ILE A 242 -29.61 9.11 -8.04
N VAL A 243 -28.57 8.69 -8.77
CA VAL A 243 -27.19 8.72 -8.27
C VAL A 243 -26.68 10.14 -8.11
N GLU A 244 -27.02 11.07 -9.00
CA GLU A 244 -26.69 12.50 -8.87
C GLU A 244 -27.19 13.07 -7.54
N ARG A 245 -28.45 12.81 -7.18
CA ARG A 245 -29.04 13.25 -5.91
C ARG A 245 -28.41 12.57 -4.69
N CYS A 246 -28.08 11.29 -4.79
CA CYS A 246 -27.39 10.58 -3.71
C CYS A 246 -25.97 11.12 -3.47
N LEU A 247 -25.29 11.54 -4.53
CA LEU A 247 -23.90 12.01 -4.51
C LEU A 247 -23.76 13.52 -4.28
N ASP A 248 -24.87 14.21 -3.92
CA ASP A 248 -24.79 15.64 -3.56
C ASP A 248 -23.83 15.84 -2.38
N LYS A 249 -23.02 16.90 -2.47
CA LYS A 249 -22.03 17.22 -1.43
C LYS A 249 -22.68 17.70 -0.14
N ASP A 250 -23.83 18.37 -0.24
CA ASP A 250 -24.66 18.76 0.92
C ASP A 250 -25.50 17.56 1.39
N PRO A 251 -25.28 17.04 2.61
CA PRO A 251 -26.10 15.94 3.15
C PRO A 251 -27.59 16.23 3.18
N ALA A 252 -27.99 17.51 3.32
CA ALA A 252 -29.39 17.92 3.38
C ALA A 252 -30.10 17.90 2.02
N ALA A 253 -29.33 17.94 0.91
CA ALA A 253 -29.88 17.87 -0.44
C ALA A 253 -30.13 16.42 -0.92
N ARG A 254 -29.57 15.43 -0.22
CA ARG A 254 -29.74 14.02 -0.57
C ARG A 254 -31.15 13.53 -0.22
N PRO A 255 -31.71 12.56 -0.98
CA PRO A 255 -33.01 11.99 -0.66
C PRO A 255 -32.96 11.21 0.67
N ASP A 256 -34.05 11.26 1.43
CA ASP A 256 -34.22 10.30 2.51
C ASP A 256 -34.48 8.88 1.95
N LEU A 257 -34.34 7.85 2.79
CA LEU A 257 -34.48 6.45 2.34
C LEU A 257 -35.91 6.13 1.85
N THR A 258 -36.92 6.87 2.25
CA THR A 258 -38.32 6.66 1.77
C THR A 258 -38.48 7.22 0.37
N GLU A 259 -37.95 8.39 0.13
CA GLU A 259 -37.90 9.00 -1.18
C GLU A 259 -37.05 8.19 -2.15
N LEU A 260 -35.82 7.81 -1.71
CA LEU A 260 -34.88 7.00 -2.49
C LEU A 260 -35.51 5.66 -2.92
N HIS A 261 -36.19 4.98 -1.98
CA HIS A 261 -36.88 3.72 -2.29
C HIS A 261 -37.92 3.91 -3.41
N ARG A 262 -38.75 4.95 -3.32
CA ARG A 262 -39.74 5.26 -4.37
C ARG A 262 -39.10 5.60 -5.72
N MET A 263 -37.96 6.31 -5.70
CA MET A 263 -37.22 6.63 -6.93
C MET A 263 -36.68 5.37 -7.61
N ILE A 264 -36.11 4.45 -6.83
CA ILE A 264 -35.60 3.17 -7.34
C ILE A 264 -36.75 2.23 -7.76
N GLU A 265 -37.84 2.21 -7.02
CA GLU A 265 -39.04 1.41 -7.36
C GLU A 265 -39.64 1.82 -8.69
N ALA A 266 -39.58 3.12 -9.04
CA ALA A 266 -40.05 3.67 -10.30
C ALA A 266 -39.18 3.32 -11.52
N LEU A 267 -37.97 2.73 -11.32
CA LEU A 267 -37.15 2.27 -12.43
C LEU A 267 -37.83 1.15 -13.22
N PRO A 268 -37.61 1.08 -14.54
CA PRO A 268 -38.19 0.02 -15.39
C PRO A 268 -37.77 -1.38 -14.92
N GLU A 269 -38.71 -2.32 -14.97
CA GLU A 269 -38.45 -3.75 -14.66
C GLU A 269 -37.81 -4.52 -15.82
N SER A 270 -37.85 -3.94 -17.03
CA SER A 270 -37.25 -4.52 -18.24
C SER A 270 -36.12 -3.66 -18.77
N ASP A 271 -35.11 -4.30 -19.31
CA ASP A 271 -34.05 -3.63 -20.06
C ASP A 271 -34.65 -3.01 -21.33
N VAL A 272 -34.99 -1.71 -21.27
CA VAL A 272 -35.35 -0.96 -22.47
C VAL A 272 -34.02 -0.68 -23.18
N THR A 273 -33.68 -1.58 -24.12
CA THR A 273 -32.58 -1.38 -25.06
C THR A 273 -32.91 -0.21 -25.98
N GLY A 274 -32.38 0.94 -25.60
CA GLY A 274 -32.48 2.17 -26.38
C GLY A 274 -31.15 2.91 -26.34
N SER A 275 -30.13 2.38 -26.93
CA SER A 275 -29.16 3.18 -27.71
C SER A 275 -28.12 2.30 -28.40
N ALA A 276 -27.88 2.64 -29.65
CA ALA A 276 -27.12 1.94 -30.65
C ALA A 276 -25.78 1.34 -30.17
N LYS A 277 -25.73 0.02 -30.06
CA LYS A 277 -24.47 -0.70 -30.17
C LYS A 277 -23.92 -0.49 -31.58
N THR A 278 -22.85 0.25 -31.69
CA THR A 278 -22.00 0.26 -32.88
C THR A 278 -21.53 -1.17 -33.10
N GLU A 279 -22.05 -1.82 -34.14
CA GLU A 279 -21.66 -3.14 -34.57
C GLU A 279 -20.17 -3.14 -34.92
N ARG A 280 -19.35 -3.67 -34.03
CA ARG A 280 -18.02 -4.15 -34.44
C ARG A 280 -18.23 -5.47 -35.16
N SER A 281 -18.08 -5.40 -36.47
CA SER A 281 -18.00 -6.53 -37.37
C SER A 281 -17.02 -7.58 -36.84
N ALA A 282 -17.55 -8.68 -36.34
CA ALA A 282 -16.76 -9.87 -36.02
C ALA A 282 -16.59 -10.68 -37.28
N ALA A 283 -15.36 -10.91 -37.68
CA ALA A 283 -14.99 -11.86 -38.73
C ALA A 283 -15.46 -13.28 -38.36
N PRO A 284 -15.98 -14.07 -39.32
CA PRO A 284 -16.58 -15.37 -39.01
C PRO A 284 -15.53 -16.42 -38.69
N GLY A 285 -15.58 -17.00 -37.49
CA GLY A 285 -14.86 -18.22 -37.15
C GLY A 285 -15.56 -19.47 -37.70
N PRO A 286 -14.84 -20.56 -37.94
CA PRO A 286 -15.36 -21.73 -38.67
C PRO A 286 -16.38 -22.53 -37.83
N ARG A 287 -17.54 -22.81 -38.43
CA ARG A 287 -18.56 -23.72 -37.88
C ARG A 287 -18.13 -25.18 -37.96
N PRO A 288 -18.49 -26.04 -37.01
CA PRO A 288 -18.29 -27.48 -37.12
C PRO A 288 -19.35 -28.09 -38.08
N ALA A 289 -18.86 -28.93 -38.97
CA ALA A 289 -19.66 -29.66 -39.94
C ALA A 289 -20.48 -30.78 -39.26
N SER A 290 -21.77 -30.80 -39.57
CA SER A 290 -22.68 -31.91 -39.27
C SER A 290 -22.50 -33.02 -40.32
N ARG A 291 -22.49 -34.27 -39.83
CA ARG A 291 -22.47 -35.50 -40.62
C ARG A 291 -23.75 -35.67 -41.44
N SER A 292 -23.61 -36.04 -42.71
CA SER A 292 -24.57 -36.88 -43.38
C SER A 292 -23.91 -37.76 -44.43
N ALA A 293 -24.43 -38.98 -44.52
CA ALA A 293 -23.85 -40.15 -45.14
C ALA A 293 -24.03 -40.27 -46.66
N ALA A 294 -23.25 -41.15 -47.25
CA ALA A 294 -23.45 -42.06 -48.37
C ALA A 294 -22.64 -41.81 -49.65
N GLY A 295 -21.95 -42.85 -50.05
CA GLY A 295 -21.56 -43.13 -51.45
C GLY A 295 -20.08 -43.38 -51.72
N ALA A 296 -19.66 -44.64 -51.69
CA ALA A 296 -18.42 -45.11 -52.31
C ALA A 296 -18.67 -45.33 -53.83
N PRO A 297 -17.72 -45.79 -54.70
CA PRO A 297 -16.29 -46.13 -54.49
C PRO A 297 -15.35 -45.68 -55.66
N VAL A 298 -14.10 -46.18 -55.58
CA VAL A 298 -13.17 -46.72 -56.63
C VAL A 298 -11.88 -45.92 -56.89
N ASP A 299 -10.83 -46.67 -56.63
CA ASP A 299 -9.51 -46.96 -57.25
C ASP A 299 -8.30 -46.05 -57.03
N ALA A 300 -7.39 -46.69 -56.44
CA ALA A 300 -6.05 -47.25 -56.83
C ALA A 300 -4.90 -46.20 -56.85
N ALA A 301 -3.85 -46.39 -56.17
CA ALA A 301 -2.75 -47.31 -56.22
C ALA A 301 -1.52 -46.78 -55.44
N THR A 302 -0.97 -47.67 -54.68
CA THR A 302 0.48 -47.95 -54.46
C THR A 302 1.37 -46.84 -53.86
N GLY A 303 2.05 -47.12 -52.79
CA GLY A 303 3.03 -48.02 -52.39
C GLY A 303 3.67 -47.75 -51.04
N THR A 304 3.76 -48.74 -50.27
CA THR A 304 4.88 -49.35 -49.52
C THR A 304 5.78 -48.41 -48.69
N GLY A 305 6.04 -48.65 -47.45
CA GLY A 305 6.16 -49.84 -46.61
C GLY A 305 6.60 -49.45 -45.19
N THR A 306 6.09 -50.20 -44.31
CA THR A 306 6.72 -51.00 -43.24
C THR A 306 7.76 -50.27 -42.34
N GLY A 307 7.69 -50.36 -41.05
CA GLY A 307 7.18 -51.28 -40.09
C GLY A 307 7.62 -50.90 -38.67
N ARG A 308 6.70 -51.09 -37.80
CA ARG A 308 6.69 -52.00 -36.67
C ARG A 308 7.75 -51.86 -35.55
N ARG A 309 7.25 -51.41 -34.39
CA ARG A 309 7.30 -52.07 -33.05
C ARG A 309 8.64 -52.61 -32.51
N ARG A 310 9.05 -52.26 -31.30
CA ARG A 310 8.74 -52.91 -30.03
C ARG A 310 9.63 -52.44 -28.90
N ARG A 311 9.02 -52.44 -27.71
CA ARG A 311 9.58 -52.44 -26.37
C ARG A 311 10.73 -53.46 -26.21
N THR A 312 11.71 -53.23 -25.36
CA THR A 312 11.96 -54.02 -24.15
C THR A 312 13.14 -53.48 -23.34
N ARG A 313 13.06 -53.80 -22.08
CA ARG A 313 13.93 -53.65 -20.94
C ARG A 313 15.28 -54.39 -21.04
N MET A 314 16.16 -54.01 -20.16
CA MET A 314 17.15 -54.76 -19.35
C MET A 314 18.58 -54.25 -19.54
N LEU A 315 19.15 -53.75 -18.46
CA LEU A 315 19.95 -54.35 -17.40
C LEU A 315 21.39 -54.71 -17.78
N LEU A 316 22.28 -54.22 -16.92
CA LEU A 316 23.49 -54.82 -16.38
C LEU A 316 24.87 -54.56 -17.00
N THR A 317 25.69 -54.01 -16.11
CA THR A 317 27.13 -54.36 -15.83
C THR A 317 28.17 -53.93 -16.84
N GLY A 318 29.14 -53.27 -16.38
CA GLY A 318 30.37 -53.68 -15.87
C GLY A 318 31.53 -52.71 -16.01
N LEU A 319 32.19 -52.59 -14.91
CA LEU A 319 33.63 -52.56 -14.63
C LEU A 319 34.63 -51.75 -15.49
N GLY A 320 35.42 -51.05 -14.75
CA GLY A 320 36.87 -51.11 -14.81
C GLY A 320 37.55 -49.76 -14.59
N ALA A 321 38.06 -49.58 -13.40
CA ALA A 321 39.48 -49.45 -13.03
C ALA A 321 40.15 -48.16 -13.50
N GLY A 322 40.87 -47.40 -12.72
CA GLY A 322 41.56 -47.60 -11.47
C GLY A 322 42.55 -46.52 -11.21
N LEU A 323 43.09 -46.56 -10.00
CA LEU A 323 44.30 -46.01 -9.40
C LEU A 323 44.14 -44.66 -8.70
N ALA A 324 43.98 -44.55 -7.41
CA ALA A 324 44.89 -44.85 -6.25
C ALA A 324 46.12 -43.95 -6.18
N VAL A 325 46.14 -43.10 -5.12
CA VAL A 325 47.32 -43.00 -4.27
C VAL A 325 46.89 -42.61 -2.83
N THR A 326 47.31 -43.44 -1.95
CA THR A 326 47.25 -43.49 -0.49
C THR A 326 48.09 -42.41 0.20
N ALA A 327 47.63 -41.99 1.40
CA ALA A 327 48.54 -41.93 2.56
C ALA A 327 47.74 -41.94 3.88
N LEU A 328 48.00 -42.90 4.63
CA LEU A 328 47.70 -43.23 6.03
C LEU A 328 48.22 -42.14 7.00
N VAL A 329 47.46 -41.91 8.12
CA VAL A 329 48.07 -41.99 9.45
C VAL A 329 46.99 -42.42 10.47
N VAL A 330 47.32 -43.44 11.20
CA VAL A 330 46.65 -44.04 12.38
C VAL A 330 47.08 -43.32 13.64
N GLY A 331 46.23 -43.19 14.62
CA GLY A 331 46.61 -42.84 15.97
C GLY A 331 45.45 -42.66 16.92
N ALA A 332 45.11 -43.73 17.63
CA ALA A 332 44.16 -43.75 18.75
C ALA A 332 44.76 -43.10 19.99
N GLY A 333 43.90 -42.47 20.81
CA GLY A 333 44.29 -42.04 22.15
C GLY A 333 43.13 -41.42 22.89
N VAL A 334 42.43 -42.25 23.67
CA VAL A 334 41.46 -41.85 24.70
C VAL A 334 42.17 -41.14 25.83
N PHE A 335 41.74 -39.93 26.17
CA PHE A 335 41.78 -39.41 27.57
C PHE A 335 40.75 -38.30 27.71
N ALA A 336 39.80 -38.53 28.62
CA ALA A 336 38.90 -37.52 29.15
C ALA A 336 39.74 -36.51 29.97
N SER A 337 39.50 -35.20 29.71
CA SER A 337 39.79 -34.16 30.68
C SER A 337 38.86 -32.99 30.41
N ASP A 338 38.09 -32.66 31.42
CA ASP A 338 37.28 -31.47 31.55
C ASP A 338 38.15 -30.24 31.22
N ALA A 339 37.88 -29.60 30.09
CA ALA A 339 38.33 -28.28 29.83
C ALA A 339 37.12 -27.36 29.65
N HIS A 340 36.84 -26.55 30.63
CA HIS A 340 36.06 -25.38 30.52
C HIS A 340 36.56 -24.56 29.32
N THR A 341 35.91 -24.72 28.18
CA THR A 341 36.12 -23.83 27.05
C THR A 341 35.40 -22.56 27.41
N SER A 342 36.14 -21.58 27.93
CA SER A 342 35.74 -20.19 27.98
C SER A 342 35.30 -19.82 26.58
N ALA A 343 34.00 -19.64 26.37
CA ALA A 343 33.48 -19.01 25.19
C ALA A 343 34.15 -17.62 25.13
N THR A 344 35.08 -17.46 24.22
CA THR A 344 35.55 -16.15 23.81
C THR A 344 34.29 -15.43 23.36
N SER A 345 33.83 -14.50 24.16
CA SER A 345 32.82 -13.52 23.75
C SER A 345 33.43 -12.81 22.54
N GLU A 346 32.95 -13.17 21.36
CA GLU A 346 33.16 -12.36 20.18
C GLU A 346 32.64 -10.98 20.54
N SER A 347 33.57 -10.05 20.74
CA SER A 347 33.20 -8.67 21.08
C SER A 347 32.35 -8.15 19.95
N ALA A 348 31.10 -7.76 20.27
CA ALA A 348 30.21 -7.13 19.33
C ALA A 348 30.94 -6.03 18.56
N PRO A 349 30.75 -5.88 17.25
CA PRO A 349 31.42 -4.88 16.46
C PRO A 349 31.27 -3.52 17.12
N LYS A 350 32.35 -2.81 17.27
CA LYS A 350 32.35 -1.53 17.96
C LYS A 350 31.60 -0.52 17.09
N ALA A 351 30.44 -0.05 17.58
CA ALA A 351 29.59 0.90 16.87
C ALA A 351 30.41 2.14 16.46
N SER A 352 30.32 2.53 15.21
CA SER A 352 30.80 3.82 14.73
C SER A 352 29.69 4.84 14.98
N LEU A 353 29.57 5.33 16.20
CA LEU A 353 28.60 6.36 16.56
C LEU A 353 29.19 7.76 16.30
N PRO A 354 28.39 8.81 16.11
CA PRO A 354 28.86 10.19 16.13
C PRO A 354 29.63 10.50 17.44
N ASP A 355 30.66 11.31 17.36
CA ASP A 355 31.49 11.62 18.52
C ASP A 355 30.67 12.27 19.64
N GLY A 356 30.79 11.73 20.87
CA GLY A 356 30.00 12.19 22.01
C GLY A 356 28.51 11.78 21.98
N TRP A 357 28.13 10.87 21.09
CA TRP A 357 26.76 10.43 20.96
C TRP A 357 26.22 9.82 22.27
N ARG A 358 24.98 10.17 22.56
CA ARG A 358 24.11 9.56 23.59
C ARG A 358 22.68 9.53 23.08
N PRO A 359 21.82 8.64 23.59
CA PRO A 359 20.41 8.65 23.23
C PRO A 359 19.80 10.03 23.49
N TRP A 360 19.05 10.55 22.51
CA TRP A 360 18.39 11.86 22.61
C TRP A 360 16.99 11.81 22.02
N ARG A 361 16.21 12.81 22.41
CA ARG A 361 14.88 13.10 21.88
C ARG A 361 14.76 14.63 21.73
N THR A 362 14.23 15.08 20.61
CA THR A 362 14.08 16.49 20.26
C THR A 362 12.73 16.70 19.57
N GLU A 363 12.00 17.71 19.98
CA GLU A 363 10.82 18.18 19.26
C GLU A 363 11.27 19.00 18.06
N LEU A 364 10.71 18.67 16.89
CA LEU A 364 11.06 19.33 15.63
C LEU A 364 10.28 20.63 15.41
N ARG A 365 9.16 20.81 16.10
CA ARG A 365 8.24 21.92 15.94
C ARG A 365 8.35 22.88 17.11
N ASP A 366 8.33 24.20 16.80
CA ASP A 366 8.00 25.20 17.81
C ASP A 366 6.48 25.32 17.90
N ASP A 367 5.96 25.67 19.08
CA ASP A 367 4.55 26.03 19.29
C ASP A 367 4.18 27.21 18.37
N VAL A 368 3.66 26.89 17.20
CA VAL A 368 3.06 27.86 16.31
C VAL A 368 1.57 27.84 16.59
N ASN A 369 1.16 28.58 17.62
CA ASN A 369 -0.25 28.76 17.95
C ASN A 369 -1.04 29.19 16.71
N GLY A 370 -1.95 28.36 16.24
CA GLY A 370 -2.99 28.71 15.28
C GLY A 370 -2.76 28.42 13.81
N VAL A 371 -1.67 27.75 13.41
CA VAL A 371 -1.53 27.27 12.04
C VAL A 371 -2.00 25.81 11.97
N PRO A 372 -3.04 25.49 11.19
CA PRO A 372 -3.43 24.10 10.94
C PRO A 372 -2.24 23.30 10.40
N LEU A 373 -2.13 22.05 10.81
CA LEU A 373 -1.13 21.10 10.31
C LEU A 373 -1.50 20.59 8.90
N ASP A 374 -1.79 21.51 7.98
CA ASP A 374 -2.08 21.12 6.63
C ASP A 374 -0.81 20.55 5.98
N TYR A 375 -0.81 19.22 5.81
CA TYR A 375 -0.02 18.44 4.85
C TYR A 375 1.47 18.22 5.10
N ASP A 376 2.07 18.66 6.23
CA ASP A 376 3.52 18.64 6.39
C ASP A 376 4.00 17.47 7.26
N SER A 377 4.50 16.43 6.60
CA SER A 377 5.27 15.41 7.29
C SER A 377 6.68 15.90 7.57
N PRO A 378 7.07 16.00 8.84
CA PRO A 378 8.48 16.20 9.14
C PRO A 378 9.27 15.01 8.60
N GLY A 379 10.26 15.29 7.79
CA GLY A 379 11.17 14.32 7.25
C GLY A 379 12.59 14.80 7.41
N CYS A 380 13.50 13.88 7.67
CA CYS A 380 14.91 14.18 7.82
C CYS A 380 15.73 13.49 6.73
N VAL A 381 16.83 14.13 6.36
CA VAL A 381 17.95 13.55 5.59
C VAL A 381 19.22 13.69 6.40
N ALA A 382 20.15 12.79 6.21
CA ALA A 382 21.41 12.77 6.95
C ALA A 382 22.61 12.91 6.01
N GLU A 383 23.64 13.63 6.47
CA GLU A 383 24.95 13.65 5.86
C GLU A 383 26.00 13.71 6.98
N ASP A 384 27.01 12.86 6.93
CA ASP A 384 28.08 12.73 7.94
C ASP A 384 27.54 12.53 9.38
N SER A 385 27.61 13.57 10.21
CA SER A 385 27.14 13.58 11.59
C SER A 385 26.06 14.64 11.84
N ALA A 386 25.40 15.13 10.77
CA ALA A 386 24.34 16.11 10.84
C ALA A 386 23.03 15.57 10.26
N LEU A 387 21.93 16.05 10.82
CA LEU A 387 20.58 15.81 10.33
C LEU A 387 19.99 17.12 9.84
N PHE A 388 19.26 17.05 8.74
CA PHE A 388 18.52 18.18 8.20
C PHE A 388 17.04 17.77 8.11
N CYS A 389 16.21 18.41 8.90
CA CYS A 389 14.81 18.05 9.06
C CYS A 389 13.93 19.20 8.59
N GLY A 390 13.00 18.91 7.72
CA GLY A 390 11.90 19.82 7.37
C GLY A 390 10.73 19.64 8.35
N GLY A 391 9.92 20.66 8.51
CA GLY A 391 8.76 20.56 9.40
C GLY A 391 7.93 21.82 9.45
N THR A 392 6.88 21.80 10.24
CA THR A 392 5.94 22.91 10.39
C THR A 392 6.58 24.08 11.14
N GLY A 393 6.38 25.29 10.61
CA GLY A 393 6.89 26.52 11.21
C GLY A 393 8.29 26.92 10.78
N PHE A 394 8.98 26.08 9.98
CA PHE A 394 10.27 26.42 9.36
C PHE A 394 10.49 25.58 8.09
N THR A 395 11.37 26.04 7.22
CA THR A 395 11.67 25.30 5.98
C THR A 395 12.59 24.14 6.24
N VAL A 396 13.66 24.34 6.99
CA VAL A 396 14.59 23.29 7.40
C VAL A 396 15.37 23.68 8.65
N ALA A 397 15.64 22.71 9.50
CA ALA A 397 16.53 22.82 10.65
C ALA A 397 17.68 21.83 10.51
N LYS A 398 18.89 22.23 10.93
CA LYS A 398 20.03 21.34 11.13
C LYS A 398 20.11 20.91 12.59
N LEU A 399 20.19 19.60 12.81
CA LEU A 399 20.39 19.02 14.12
C LEU A 399 21.75 18.33 14.20
N ASP A 400 22.38 18.43 15.36
CA ASP A 400 23.55 17.63 15.71
C ASP A 400 23.12 16.17 15.98
N ALA A 401 23.60 15.23 15.22
CA ALA A 401 23.21 13.83 15.34
C ALA A 401 23.68 13.16 16.65
N ALA A 402 24.69 13.72 17.32
CA ALA A 402 25.18 13.19 18.59
C ALA A 402 24.27 13.55 19.77
N SER A 403 23.65 14.72 19.76
CA SER A 403 22.91 15.29 20.90
C SER A 403 21.46 15.66 20.60
N GLY A 404 21.04 15.67 19.33
CA GLY A 404 19.72 16.14 18.91
C GLY A 404 19.52 17.66 18.99
N ARG A 405 20.54 18.42 19.36
CA ARG A 405 20.45 19.87 19.49
C ARG A 405 20.32 20.55 18.13
N THR A 406 19.35 21.48 18.00
CA THR A 406 19.24 22.33 16.83
C THR A 406 20.44 23.27 16.74
N LEU A 407 21.20 23.21 15.63
CA LEU A 407 22.34 24.05 15.36
C LEU A 407 21.96 25.34 14.66
N TRP A 408 21.06 25.25 13.69
CA TRP A 408 20.43 26.39 13.03
C TRP A 408 19.08 25.97 12.43
N ARG A 409 18.23 26.97 12.16
CA ARG A 409 16.91 26.82 11.56
C ARG A 409 16.69 27.99 10.59
N THR A 410 16.02 27.76 9.47
CA THR A 410 15.75 28.80 8.46
C THR A 410 14.37 28.64 7.86
N GLY A 411 13.84 29.80 7.37
CA GLY A 411 12.50 29.89 6.82
C GLY A 411 11.43 30.10 7.88
N THR A 412 10.32 30.71 7.48
CA THR A 412 9.17 31.02 8.35
C THR A 412 7.88 30.36 7.88
N ARG A 413 7.90 29.77 6.69
CA ARG A 413 6.74 29.05 6.15
C ARG A 413 7.00 27.54 6.23
N PRO A 414 6.02 26.78 6.68
CA PRO A 414 6.07 25.34 6.55
C PRO A 414 6.11 25.03 5.05
N GLN A 415 7.08 24.25 4.63
CA GLN A 415 7.10 23.69 3.29
C GLN A 415 6.77 22.21 3.44
N GLY A 416 5.70 21.78 2.81
CA GLY A 416 5.12 20.45 2.94
C GLY A 416 5.98 19.31 2.51
N ALA A 417 7.29 19.43 2.52
CA ALA A 417 8.19 18.38 2.09
C ALA A 417 9.44 18.33 2.97
N GLN A 418 9.88 17.12 3.25
CA GLN A 418 11.23 16.89 3.73
C GLN A 418 12.26 17.50 2.78
N PRO A 419 13.49 17.79 3.23
CA PRO A 419 14.56 18.18 2.35
C PRO A 419 14.74 17.19 1.19
N ILE A 420 14.96 17.69 -0.03
CA ILE A 420 15.23 16.86 -1.22
C ILE A 420 16.46 16.00 -0.96
N GLY A 421 17.46 16.54 -0.27
CA GLY A 421 18.65 15.85 0.13
C GLY A 421 19.77 16.82 0.47
N VAL A 422 20.93 16.24 0.79
CA VAL A 422 22.16 16.97 1.09
C VAL A 422 23.25 16.48 0.14
N ARG A 423 23.97 17.41 -0.48
CA ARG A 423 25.08 17.07 -1.36
C ARG A 423 26.05 18.24 -1.54
N HIS A 424 27.35 17.97 -1.57
CA HIS A 424 28.41 18.99 -1.76
C HIS A 424 28.34 20.14 -0.74
N GLY A 425 27.95 19.85 0.51
CA GLY A 425 27.80 20.84 1.56
C GLY A 425 26.61 21.78 1.38
N LEU A 426 25.63 21.39 0.56
CA LEU A 426 24.38 22.10 0.34
C LEU A 426 23.18 21.23 0.72
N VAL A 427 22.21 21.82 1.39
CA VAL A 427 20.90 21.26 1.64
C VAL A 427 19.93 21.83 0.59
N TYR A 428 19.24 20.94 -0.10
CA TYR A 428 18.26 21.30 -1.12
C TYR A 428 16.84 21.14 -0.56
N VAL A 429 16.05 22.18 -0.67
CA VAL A 429 14.68 22.23 -0.15
C VAL A 429 13.75 22.85 -1.18
N TYR A 430 12.45 22.55 -1.07
CA TYR A 430 11.44 23.26 -1.83
C TYR A 430 11.05 24.57 -1.13
N GLU A 431 10.60 25.52 -1.90
CA GLU A 431 9.97 26.75 -1.46
C GLU A 431 8.83 27.09 -2.44
N ASP A 432 7.61 27.15 -1.93
CA ASP A 432 6.42 27.50 -2.70
C ASP A 432 5.99 28.93 -2.27
N PRO A 433 6.48 29.99 -2.95
CA PRO A 433 6.22 31.36 -2.55
C PRO A 433 4.74 31.77 -2.75
N ASP A 434 4.05 31.10 -3.66
CA ASP A 434 2.64 31.27 -3.98
C ASP A 434 2.07 29.98 -4.57
N ASP A 435 0.75 29.95 -4.81
CA ASP A 435 0.06 28.76 -5.33
C ASP A 435 0.41 28.44 -6.80
N ALA A 436 1.10 29.33 -7.50
CA ALA A 436 1.44 29.15 -8.92
C ALA A 436 2.88 28.72 -9.16
N THR A 437 3.79 28.98 -8.22
CA THR A 437 5.23 28.79 -8.43
C THR A 437 5.87 27.90 -7.38
N ARG A 438 6.77 27.03 -7.81
CA ARG A 438 7.64 26.21 -6.96
C ARG A 438 9.10 26.52 -7.25
N ARG A 439 9.91 26.55 -6.22
CA ARG A 439 11.36 26.76 -6.33
C ARG A 439 12.12 25.69 -5.58
N VAL A 440 13.31 25.38 -6.08
CA VAL A 440 14.33 24.73 -5.27
C VAL A 440 15.28 25.77 -4.74
N VAL A 441 15.56 25.70 -3.45
CA VAL A 441 16.50 26.54 -2.74
C VAL A 441 17.65 25.66 -2.26
N ALA A 442 18.88 26.08 -2.55
CA ALA A 442 20.07 25.45 -1.99
C ALA A 442 20.61 26.32 -0.85
N LEU A 443 20.71 25.71 0.32
CA LEU A 443 21.21 26.30 1.54
C LEU A 443 22.61 25.76 1.86
N ASP A 444 23.48 26.57 2.37
CA ASP A 444 24.75 26.13 2.92
C ASP A 444 24.52 25.22 4.13
N ALA A 445 24.99 24.00 4.06
CA ALA A 445 24.76 22.99 5.09
C ALA A 445 25.40 23.33 6.45
N ALA A 446 26.43 24.17 6.47
CA ALA A 446 27.07 24.60 7.72
C ALA A 446 26.29 25.73 8.40
N THR A 447 25.80 26.71 7.63
CA THR A 447 25.28 27.98 8.14
C THR A 447 23.76 28.18 7.96
N GLY A 448 23.12 27.41 7.09
CA GLY A 448 21.70 27.57 6.72
C GLY A 448 21.43 28.77 5.79
N HIS A 449 22.48 29.50 5.37
CA HIS A 449 22.30 30.64 4.48
C HIS A 449 21.99 30.21 3.06
N ARG A 450 21.06 30.91 2.40
CA ARG A 450 20.71 30.66 1.00
C ARG A 450 21.93 30.95 0.10
N ARG A 451 22.31 29.96 -0.69
CA ARG A 451 23.36 30.09 -1.72
C ARG A 451 22.77 30.47 -3.07
N TRP A 452 21.69 29.81 -3.46
CA TRP A 452 20.98 30.10 -4.69
C TRP A 452 19.53 29.55 -4.66
N GLN A 453 18.72 29.95 -5.62
CA GLN A 453 17.36 29.43 -5.84
C GLN A 453 17.07 29.32 -7.33
N ARG A 454 16.19 28.38 -7.72
CA ARG A 454 15.72 28.17 -9.10
C ARG A 454 14.25 27.80 -9.11
N GLY A 455 13.50 28.44 -10.04
CA GLY A 455 12.14 28.01 -10.36
C GLY A 455 12.14 26.65 -11.05
N ILE A 456 11.19 25.81 -10.72
CA ILE A 456 10.99 24.50 -11.30
C ILE A 456 9.53 24.28 -11.64
N ASN A 457 9.21 23.22 -12.39
CA ASN A 457 7.83 22.80 -12.62
C ASN A 457 7.14 22.50 -11.29
N LYS A 458 5.89 22.98 -11.11
CA LYS A 458 5.15 22.85 -9.85
C LYS A 458 4.73 21.41 -9.56
N SER A 459 4.39 20.66 -10.60
CA SER A 459 3.85 19.29 -10.48
C SER A 459 4.94 18.23 -10.34
N GLU A 460 6.22 18.59 -10.60
CA GLU A 460 7.30 17.63 -10.66
C GLU A 460 8.30 17.79 -9.53
N ASN A 461 8.89 16.67 -9.12
CA ASN A 461 9.91 16.65 -8.08
C ASN A 461 11.32 16.86 -8.68
N ALA A 462 12.15 17.56 -7.94
CA ALA A 462 13.58 17.64 -8.21
C ALA A 462 14.29 16.44 -7.56
N VAL A 463 15.32 15.92 -8.22
CA VAL A 463 16.10 14.76 -7.75
C VAL A 463 17.60 15.08 -7.75
N LEU A 464 18.31 14.55 -6.76
CA LEU A 464 19.76 14.69 -6.65
C LEU A 464 20.46 13.55 -7.38
N TYR A 465 21.49 13.88 -8.16
CA TYR A 465 22.42 12.94 -8.79
C TYR A 465 23.86 13.40 -8.59
N ASP A 466 24.86 12.65 -9.03
CA ASP A 466 26.27 12.99 -8.78
C ASP A 466 26.69 14.36 -9.30
N GLY A 467 26.13 14.82 -10.41
CA GLY A 467 26.39 16.15 -10.95
C GLY A 467 25.75 17.31 -10.20
N GLY A 468 24.75 17.05 -9.36
CA GLY A 468 23.98 18.10 -8.67
C GLY A 468 22.48 17.84 -8.61
N LEU A 469 21.66 18.82 -9.01
CA LEU A 469 20.20 18.75 -8.98
C LEU A 469 19.65 18.63 -10.40
N LEU A 470 18.78 17.66 -10.62
CA LEU A 470 17.99 17.49 -11.86
C LEU A 470 16.54 17.87 -11.60
N THR A 471 15.94 18.62 -12.50
CA THR A 471 14.55 19.07 -12.40
C THR A 471 13.96 19.33 -13.79
N LEU A 472 12.66 19.52 -13.84
CA LEU A 472 11.94 19.98 -15.03
C LEU A 472 11.78 21.52 -14.97
N SER A 473 11.95 22.19 -16.10
CA SER A 473 11.79 23.64 -16.19
C SER A 473 10.34 24.07 -15.91
N PRO A 474 10.10 25.33 -15.45
CA PRO A 474 8.74 25.80 -15.14
C PRO A 474 7.74 25.68 -16.28
N ASP A 475 8.21 25.81 -17.51
CA ASP A 475 7.43 25.72 -18.76
C ASP A 475 7.26 24.30 -19.29
N ASN A 476 7.73 23.30 -18.55
CA ASN A 476 7.72 21.86 -18.93
C ASN A 476 8.52 21.51 -20.20
N ALA A 477 9.26 22.46 -20.75
CA ALA A 477 9.92 22.30 -22.05
C ALA A 477 11.27 21.54 -21.98
N SER A 478 11.88 21.48 -20.80
CA SER A 478 13.25 20.93 -20.66
C SER A 478 13.54 20.33 -19.30
N PHE A 479 14.28 19.24 -19.28
CA PHE A 479 15.02 18.81 -18.11
C PHE A 479 16.26 19.68 -17.93
N VAL A 480 16.50 20.16 -16.73
CA VAL A 480 17.62 21.07 -16.41
C VAL A 480 18.41 20.50 -15.24
N ALA A 481 19.70 20.41 -15.44
CA ALA A 481 20.65 20.01 -14.38
C ALA A 481 21.40 21.21 -13.86
N TYR A 482 21.38 21.42 -12.55
CA TYR A 482 22.08 22.50 -11.87
C TYR A 482 23.22 21.95 -11.02
N GLY A 483 24.41 22.54 -11.14
CA GLY A 483 25.54 22.22 -10.29
C GLY A 483 25.46 22.85 -8.89
N PRO A 484 26.44 22.58 -8.01
CA PRO A 484 26.49 23.12 -6.65
C PRO A 484 26.48 24.65 -6.59
N SER A 485 27.00 25.33 -7.63
CA SER A 485 26.97 26.81 -7.72
C SER A 485 25.60 27.37 -8.18
N GLY A 486 24.61 26.52 -8.47
CA GLY A 486 23.34 26.92 -9.05
C GLY A 486 23.42 27.29 -10.53
N ARG A 487 24.59 27.10 -11.18
CA ARG A 487 24.71 27.26 -12.63
C ARG A 487 24.12 26.05 -13.34
N GLU A 488 23.45 26.27 -14.44
CA GLU A 488 23.02 25.22 -15.34
C GLU A 488 24.28 24.48 -15.87
N LEU A 489 24.31 23.18 -15.66
CA LEU A 489 25.37 22.32 -16.19
C LEU A 489 25.05 21.86 -17.58
N TRP A 490 23.80 21.46 -17.78
CA TRP A 490 23.26 21.02 -19.06
C TRP A 490 21.74 21.06 -19.05
N ARG A 491 21.18 20.98 -20.24
CA ARG A 491 19.76 20.92 -20.50
C ARG A 491 19.49 19.82 -21.53
N ALA A 492 18.34 19.16 -21.40
CA ALA A 492 17.82 18.21 -22.41
C ALA A 492 16.35 18.57 -22.70
N PRO A 493 15.87 18.37 -23.94
CA PRO A 493 14.46 18.63 -24.25
C PRO A 493 13.54 17.70 -23.44
N SER A 494 12.38 18.20 -23.03
CA SER A 494 11.27 17.35 -22.58
C SER A 494 10.41 16.98 -23.80
N LEU A 495 9.64 15.92 -23.69
CA LEU A 495 8.64 15.55 -24.69
C LEU A 495 7.31 16.23 -24.34
N ASP A 496 6.41 16.34 -25.34
CA ASP A 496 5.01 16.77 -25.13
C ASP A 496 4.19 15.67 -24.41
N GLU A 497 4.80 15.01 -23.44
CA GLU A 497 4.29 13.90 -22.68
C GLU A 497 4.48 14.19 -21.18
N ILE A 498 3.80 13.46 -20.32
CA ILE A 498 4.04 13.54 -18.88
C ILE A 498 5.35 12.83 -18.59
N CYS A 499 6.39 13.58 -18.28
CA CYS A 499 7.73 13.09 -18.00
C CYS A 499 8.20 13.50 -16.61
N THR A 500 8.63 12.53 -15.79
CA THR A 500 9.15 12.74 -14.42
C THR A 500 10.66 12.53 -14.39
N PRO A 501 11.47 13.46 -13.85
CA PRO A 501 12.90 13.24 -13.66
C PRO A 501 13.15 12.17 -12.59
N SER A 502 14.08 11.27 -12.86
CA SER A 502 14.45 10.16 -11.98
C SER A 502 15.96 9.94 -11.97
N VAL A 503 16.47 9.43 -10.86
CA VAL A 503 17.85 8.97 -10.75
C VAL A 503 17.85 7.50 -10.38
N LEU A 504 18.39 6.67 -11.28
CA LEU A 504 18.42 5.22 -11.11
C LEU A 504 19.89 4.77 -11.03
N GLY A 505 20.32 4.48 -9.82
CA GLY A 505 21.75 4.46 -9.48
C GLY A 505 22.32 5.88 -9.51
N ASP A 506 23.41 6.09 -10.25
CA ASP A 506 24.05 7.41 -10.36
C ASP A 506 23.71 8.13 -11.70
N ALA A 507 22.79 7.56 -12.46
CA ALA A 507 22.46 8.06 -13.80
C ALA A 507 21.11 8.78 -13.84
N PRO A 508 21.04 9.94 -14.51
CA PRO A 508 19.82 10.67 -14.72
C PRO A 508 18.96 10.04 -15.84
N TYR A 509 17.67 9.88 -15.56
CA TYR A 509 16.65 9.39 -16.47
C TYR A 509 15.41 10.28 -16.42
N ALA A 510 14.55 10.16 -17.43
CA ALA A 510 13.17 10.57 -17.39
C ALA A 510 12.27 9.33 -17.56
N MET A 511 11.20 9.30 -16.83
CA MET A 511 10.11 8.33 -17.01
C MET A 511 8.95 9.07 -17.68
N CYS A 512 8.67 8.74 -18.94
CA CYS A 512 7.69 9.42 -19.77
C CYS A 512 6.50 8.49 -20.06
N SER A 513 5.29 9.03 -20.05
CA SER A 513 4.05 8.30 -20.33
C SER A 513 3.26 9.01 -21.43
N LYS A 514 2.85 8.27 -22.49
CA LYS A 514 1.97 8.78 -23.54
C LYS A 514 0.52 8.71 -23.09
N GLY A 515 -0.09 9.85 -22.84
CA GLY A 515 -1.51 9.90 -22.46
C GLY A 515 -1.85 11.10 -21.60
N THR A 516 -3.13 11.38 -21.51
CA THR A 516 -3.66 12.50 -20.68
C THR A 516 -3.72 12.13 -19.19
N GLU A 517 -3.57 10.85 -18.87
CA GLU A 517 -3.60 10.37 -17.48
C GLU A 517 -2.37 9.51 -17.15
N PRO A 518 -1.71 9.77 -16.02
CA PRO A 518 -0.61 8.94 -15.54
C PRO A 518 -1.08 7.50 -15.29
N GLY A 519 -0.37 6.53 -15.86
CA GLY A 519 -0.58 5.11 -15.54
C GLY A 519 -1.53 4.33 -16.46
N GLN A 520 -2.10 4.95 -17.51
CA GLN A 520 -2.89 4.25 -18.53
C GLN A 520 -2.10 3.83 -19.75
N ALA A 521 -0.82 4.19 -19.83
CA ALA A 521 0.04 3.87 -20.95
C ALA A 521 1.37 3.24 -20.48
N PRO A 522 2.06 2.48 -21.33
CA PRO A 522 3.42 2.05 -21.07
C PRO A 522 4.33 3.22 -20.72
N VAL A 523 5.25 2.99 -19.80
CA VAL A 523 6.23 3.99 -19.36
C VAL A 523 7.48 3.86 -20.20
N GLU A 524 7.88 4.94 -20.90
CA GLU A 524 9.16 5.00 -21.60
C GLU A 524 10.26 5.47 -20.64
N LEU A 525 11.24 4.61 -20.42
CA LEU A 525 12.47 4.96 -19.72
C LEU A 525 13.42 5.63 -20.69
N MET A 526 13.69 6.91 -20.45
CA MET A 526 14.55 7.75 -21.31
C MET A 526 15.84 8.09 -20.57
N ARG A 527 16.98 7.89 -21.22
CA ARG A 527 18.27 8.36 -20.66
C ARG A 527 18.47 9.84 -20.94
N LEU A 528 18.76 10.58 -19.88
CA LEU A 528 19.08 11.99 -19.98
C LEU A 528 20.59 12.20 -20.15
N ARG A 529 20.96 13.03 -21.14
CA ARG A 529 22.32 13.46 -21.40
C ARG A 529 22.32 14.94 -21.81
N PRO A 530 23.45 15.65 -21.70
CA PRO A 530 23.55 17.01 -22.19
C PRO A 530 23.03 17.13 -23.64
N GLY A 531 22.04 17.96 -23.86
CA GLY A 531 21.44 18.23 -25.15
C GLY A 531 20.55 17.12 -25.75
N SER A 532 20.35 16.00 -25.06
CA SER A 532 19.62 14.87 -25.63
C SER A 532 18.82 14.06 -24.64
N LEU A 533 17.70 13.52 -25.13
CA LEU A 533 16.85 12.53 -24.48
C LEU A 533 16.81 11.30 -25.38
N THR A 534 17.19 10.16 -24.86
CA THR A 534 17.30 8.92 -25.66
C THR A 534 16.48 7.81 -25.04
N ALA A 535 15.55 7.21 -25.82
CA ALA A 535 14.78 6.07 -25.39
C ALA A 535 15.73 4.92 -24.97
N THR A 536 15.48 4.36 -23.81
CA THR A 536 16.26 3.24 -23.27
C THR A 536 15.43 1.97 -23.28
N ALA A 537 14.20 2.00 -22.78
CA ALA A 537 13.32 0.83 -22.73
C ALA A 537 11.86 1.26 -22.57
N THR A 538 10.93 0.44 -23.04
CA THR A 538 9.50 0.59 -22.80
C THR A 538 9.09 -0.39 -21.70
N LEU A 539 8.64 0.13 -20.59
CA LEU A 539 8.19 -0.62 -19.43
C LEU A 539 6.66 -0.84 -19.50
N PRO A 540 6.12 -1.90 -18.89
CA PRO A 540 4.68 -2.06 -18.79
C PRO A 540 4.04 -0.91 -18.02
N GLU A 541 2.74 -0.73 -18.20
CA GLU A 541 1.92 0.22 -17.44
C GLU A 541 2.17 0.06 -15.93
N LYS A 542 2.21 1.19 -15.23
CA LYS A 542 2.35 1.23 -13.75
C LYS A 542 3.59 0.52 -13.19
N ALA A 543 4.64 0.31 -14.01
CA ALA A 543 5.92 -0.13 -13.47
C ALA A 543 6.50 0.95 -12.54
N GLU A 544 6.91 0.55 -11.33
CA GLU A 544 7.44 1.45 -10.32
C GLU A 544 8.95 1.36 -10.21
N ALA A 545 9.63 2.49 -10.19
CA ALA A 545 11.08 2.55 -10.05
C ALA A 545 11.49 2.23 -8.61
N LEU A 546 12.44 1.30 -8.45
CA LEU A 546 13.04 0.96 -7.16
C LEU A 546 14.45 1.55 -6.97
N GLY A 547 15.14 1.82 -8.06
CA GLY A 547 16.54 2.24 -8.06
C GLY A 547 17.37 1.48 -9.08
N ALA A 548 18.60 1.07 -8.73
CA ALA A 548 19.43 0.27 -9.63
C ALA A 548 20.26 -0.78 -8.87
N VAL A 549 20.57 -1.88 -9.55
CA VAL A 549 21.46 -2.93 -9.05
C VAL A 549 22.59 -3.14 -10.05
N GLY A 550 23.82 -2.87 -9.63
CA GLY A 550 24.98 -2.95 -10.50
C GLY A 550 24.90 -2.03 -11.73
N GLY A 551 24.41 -0.82 -11.54
CA GLY A 551 24.24 0.18 -12.60
C GLY A 551 23.05 -0.08 -13.55
N GLN A 552 22.27 -1.13 -13.32
CA GLN A 552 21.09 -1.47 -14.11
C GLN A 552 19.81 -1.04 -13.39
N PRO A 553 18.97 -0.18 -13.99
CA PRO A 553 17.68 0.22 -13.43
C PRO A 553 16.79 -0.98 -13.08
N LEU A 554 16.16 -0.90 -11.92
CA LEU A 554 15.27 -1.94 -11.38
C LEU A 554 13.88 -1.36 -11.12
N PHE A 555 12.86 -2.10 -11.56
CA PHE A 555 11.46 -1.72 -11.40
C PHE A 555 10.64 -2.88 -10.85
N LEU A 556 9.50 -2.55 -10.26
CA LEU A 556 8.43 -3.49 -9.94
C LEU A 556 7.48 -3.61 -11.13
N ALA A 557 7.04 -4.83 -11.41
CA ALA A 557 5.96 -5.10 -12.37
C ALA A 557 4.68 -5.45 -11.61
N PRO A 558 3.59 -4.70 -11.77
CA PRO A 558 2.30 -5.07 -11.20
C PRO A 558 1.79 -6.36 -11.84
N GLN A 559 0.90 -7.07 -11.15
CA GLN A 559 0.34 -8.34 -11.62
C GLN A 559 -0.58 -8.12 -12.81
N THR A 560 -1.55 -7.22 -12.70
CA THR A 560 -2.40 -6.75 -13.80
C THR A 560 -2.81 -5.30 -13.55
N ALA A 561 -3.32 -4.60 -14.59
CA ALA A 561 -3.87 -3.25 -14.41
C ALA A 561 -5.15 -3.25 -13.55
N LYS A 562 -5.92 -4.35 -13.53
CA LYS A 562 -7.13 -4.51 -12.72
C LYS A 562 -6.85 -4.70 -11.23
N ASP A 563 -5.70 -5.29 -10.85
CA ASP A 563 -5.36 -5.59 -9.46
C ASP A 563 -5.14 -4.35 -8.58
N VAL A 564 -5.13 -3.17 -9.19
CA VAL A 564 -4.94 -1.87 -8.50
C VAL A 564 -6.10 -1.54 -7.57
N TYR A 565 -7.31 -1.98 -7.90
CA TYR A 565 -8.52 -1.64 -7.14
C TYR A 565 -8.84 -2.60 -5.99
N GLU A 566 -8.32 -3.85 -6.06
CA GLU A 566 -8.66 -4.87 -5.06
C GLU A 566 -7.84 -4.83 -3.79
N ALA A 567 -6.59 -4.45 -3.87
CA ALA A 567 -5.64 -4.53 -2.76
C ALA A 567 -5.66 -3.30 -1.84
N GLY A 568 -6.53 -2.33 -2.05
CA GLY A 568 -6.43 -1.05 -1.35
C GLY A 568 -5.09 -0.39 -1.69
N TYR A 569 -4.31 -0.01 -0.67
CA TYR A 569 -3.00 0.63 -0.88
C TYR A 569 -1.86 -0.33 -1.21
N GLU A 570 -2.11 -1.62 -1.29
CA GLU A 570 -1.09 -2.65 -1.46
C GLU A 570 -1.23 -3.34 -2.81
N ARG A 571 -0.72 -2.69 -3.85
CA ARG A 571 -0.66 -3.25 -5.21
C ARG A 571 0.11 -4.56 -5.21
N PRO A 572 -0.41 -5.65 -5.83
CA PRO A 572 0.34 -6.89 -5.99
C PRO A 572 1.35 -6.79 -7.14
N TYR A 573 2.59 -7.19 -6.85
CA TYR A 573 3.68 -7.26 -7.81
C TYR A 573 4.09 -8.71 -8.04
N ASN A 574 4.28 -9.11 -9.29
CA ASN A 574 4.62 -10.49 -9.64
C ASN A 574 6.04 -10.66 -10.18
N ALA A 575 6.76 -9.57 -10.44
CA ALA A 575 8.13 -9.63 -10.92
C ALA A 575 8.91 -8.35 -10.62
N LEU A 576 10.23 -8.47 -10.70
CA LEU A 576 11.16 -7.35 -10.85
C LEU A 576 11.58 -7.27 -12.32
N LEU A 577 11.73 -6.05 -12.84
CA LEU A 577 12.20 -5.76 -14.17
C LEU A 577 13.56 -5.08 -14.08
N ARG A 578 14.57 -5.67 -14.66
CA ARG A 578 15.92 -5.08 -14.72
C ARG A 578 16.22 -4.68 -16.17
N VAL A 579 16.57 -3.42 -16.34
CA VAL A 579 16.87 -2.85 -17.67
C VAL A 579 18.38 -2.81 -17.88
N VAL A 580 18.84 -3.31 -19.02
CA VAL A 580 20.21 -3.16 -19.49
C VAL A 580 20.31 -1.86 -20.29
N PRO A 581 20.96 -0.80 -19.77
CA PRO A 581 20.86 0.54 -20.36
C PRO A 581 21.44 0.64 -21.79
N GLU A 582 22.38 -0.22 -22.12
CA GLU A 582 23.10 -0.20 -23.41
C GLU A 582 22.26 -0.80 -24.56
N THR A 583 21.40 -1.76 -24.25
CA THR A 583 20.63 -2.51 -25.24
C THR A 583 19.13 -2.29 -25.14
N GLY A 584 18.65 -1.69 -24.04
CA GLY A 584 17.23 -1.57 -23.73
C GLY A 584 16.56 -2.89 -23.36
N GLN A 585 17.31 -3.98 -23.25
CA GLN A 585 16.78 -5.28 -22.91
C GLN A 585 16.24 -5.29 -21.49
N ILE A 586 15.01 -5.75 -21.34
CA ILE A 586 14.35 -5.93 -20.03
C ILE A 586 14.45 -7.38 -19.60
N LYS A 587 15.14 -7.62 -18.51
CA LYS A 587 15.17 -8.92 -17.86
C LYS A 587 14.06 -9.01 -16.83
N ARG A 588 13.05 -9.82 -17.08
CA ARG A 588 11.99 -10.12 -16.09
C ARG A 588 12.50 -11.17 -15.08
N ILE A 589 12.40 -10.83 -13.81
CA ILE A 589 12.80 -11.69 -12.67
C ILE A 589 11.51 -12.00 -11.90
N PRO A 590 10.93 -13.20 -12.06
CA PRO A 590 9.67 -13.54 -11.42
C PRO A 590 9.82 -13.61 -9.90
N LEU A 591 8.80 -13.19 -9.18
CA LEU A 591 8.64 -13.44 -7.76
C LEU A 591 7.96 -14.80 -7.56
N ALA A 592 8.26 -15.50 -6.47
CA ALA A 592 7.71 -16.83 -6.19
C ALA A 592 6.17 -16.83 -6.07
N HIS A 593 5.62 -15.74 -5.60
CA HIS A 593 4.19 -15.43 -5.52
C HIS A 593 4.04 -13.91 -5.55
N PRO A 594 2.86 -13.38 -5.89
CA PRO A 594 2.63 -11.94 -5.85
C PRO A 594 2.87 -11.40 -4.44
N LEU A 595 3.57 -10.27 -4.36
CA LEU A 595 3.88 -9.57 -3.11
C LEU A 595 3.21 -8.20 -3.12
N THR A 596 2.67 -7.81 -1.98
CA THR A 596 2.05 -6.50 -1.74
C THR A 596 2.84 -5.72 -0.69
N GLY A 597 2.61 -4.41 -0.62
CA GLY A 597 3.24 -3.51 0.34
C GLY A 597 4.17 -2.50 -0.29
N VAL A 598 4.64 -1.55 0.51
CA VAL A 598 5.63 -0.55 0.07
C VAL A 598 6.98 -1.25 -0.11
N ALA A 599 7.51 -1.18 -1.32
CA ALA A 599 8.78 -1.81 -1.66
C ALA A 599 9.92 -0.81 -1.59
N THR A 600 11.02 -1.21 -0.98
CA THR A 600 12.25 -0.41 -0.86
C THR A 600 13.45 -1.26 -1.22
N LEU A 601 14.26 -0.77 -2.14
CA LEU A 601 15.54 -1.39 -2.49
C LEU A 601 16.64 -0.85 -1.56
N VAL A 602 17.30 -1.76 -0.86
CA VAL A 602 18.53 -1.44 -0.14
C VAL A 602 19.58 -2.43 -0.61
N ASP A 603 20.67 -1.93 -1.19
CA ASP A 603 21.74 -2.70 -1.82
C ASP A 603 21.21 -3.69 -2.88
N ARG A 604 21.06 -4.94 -2.53
CA ARG A 604 20.62 -6.03 -3.42
C ARG A 604 19.39 -6.76 -2.90
N VAL A 605 18.70 -6.17 -1.94
CA VAL A 605 17.51 -6.73 -1.30
C VAL A 605 16.35 -5.75 -1.46
N VAL A 606 15.21 -6.25 -1.94
CA VAL A 606 13.94 -5.52 -1.94
C VAL A 606 13.14 -5.95 -0.72
N TYR A 607 12.80 -4.98 0.11
CA TYR A 607 11.96 -5.18 1.28
C TYR A 607 10.54 -4.73 0.96
N PHE A 608 9.58 -5.64 1.04
CA PHE A 608 8.16 -5.35 0.97
C PHE A 608 7.62 -5.22 2.39
N VAL A 609 7.13 -4.03 2.72
CA VAL A 609 6.59 -3.71 4.05
C VAL A 609 5.10 -3.46 3.92
N ARG A 610 4.29 -4.29 4.56
CA ARG A 610 2.84 -4.16 4.54
C ARG A 610 2.32 -3.37 5.74
N SER A 611 1.12 -2.82 5.57
CA SER A 611 0.43 -2.06 6.62
C SER A 611 0.15 -2.89 7.88
N ASP A 612 0.00 -4.21 7.74
CA ASP A 612 -0.19 -5.17 8.84
C ASP A 612 1.10 -5.50 9.62
N GLY A 613 2.22 -4.87 9.27
CA GLY A 613 3.53 -5.13 9.87
C GLY A 613 4.25 -6.35 9.30
N SER A 614 3.74 -6.98 8.26
CA SER A 614 4.47 -8.05 7.56
C SER A 614 5.62 -7.46 6.74
N VAL A 615 6.80 -8.05 6.88
CA VAL A 615 8.00 -7.70 6.11
C VAL A 615 8.46 -8.91 5.33
N THR A 616 8.66 -8.74 4.01
CA THR A 616 9.23 -9.77 3.14
C THR A 616 10.48 -9.24 2.47
N ALA A 617 11.61 -9.92 2.64
CA ALA A 617 12.87 -9.61 1.98
C ALA A 617 13.07 -10.52 0.77
N VAL A 618 13.41 -9.92 -0.36
CA VAL A 618 13.56 -10.59 -1.65
C VAL A 618 14.89 -10.21 -2.28
N SER A 619 15.60 -11.15 -2.85
CA SER A 619 16.80 -10.88 -3.63
C SER A 619 16.46 -10.09 -4.89
N ALA A 620 16.98 -8.87 -5.03
CA ALA A 620 16.83 -8.04 -6.23
C ALA A 620 17.50 -8.65 -7.49
N VAL A 621 18.35 -9.67 -7.29
CA VAL A 621 19.07 -10.34 -8.39
C VAL A 621 18.31 -11.54 -8.92
N SER A 622 17.67 -12.32 -8.04
CA SER A 622 17.07 -13.61 -8.39
C SER A 622 15.54 -13.67 -8.19
N GLY A 623 14.93 -12.69 -7.54
CA GLY A 623 13.50 -12.73 -7.19
C GLY A 623 13.15 -13.73 -6.06
N ARG A 624 14.16 -14.45 -5.54
CA ARG A 624 13.95 -15.44 -4.48
C ARG A 624 13.67 -14.73 -3.15
N GLN A 625 12.62 -15.17 -2.47
CA GLN A 625 12.36 -14.74 -1.09
C GLN A 625 13.51 -15.22 -0.19
N LEU A 626 14.11 -14.29 0.53
CA LEU A 626 15.17 -14.55 1.51
C LEU A 626 14.56 -14.97 2.84
N TRP A 627 13.61 -14.17 3.32
CA TRP A 627 12.83 -14.44 4.51
C TRP A 627 11.52 -13.65 4.50
N ARG A 628 10.60 -14.04 5.37
CA ARG A 628 9.36 -13.31 5.68
C ARG A 628 9.15 -13.31 7.19
N LYS A 629 8.79 -12.16 7.73
CA LYS A 629 8.42 -12.00 9.13
C LYS A 629 7.09 -11.29 9.22
N VAL A 630 6.16 -11.85 9.98
CA VAL A 630 4.98 -11.15 10.44
C VAL A 630 5.35 -10.57 11.81
N THR A 631 5.30 -9.26 11.91
CA THR A 631 5.50 -8.55 13.16
C THR A 631 4.13 -8.15 13.72
N ASP A 632 4.04 -7.90 14.99
CA ASP A 632 2.86 -7.32 15.64
C ASP A 632 2.97 -5.78 15.72
N VAL A 633 3.89 -5.20 14.94
CA VAL A 633 4.10 -3.76 14.84
C VAL A 633 3.55 -3.27 13.51
N GLU A 634 2.40 -2.63 13.56
CA GLU A 634 1.73 -2.08 12.38
C GLU A 634 2.40 -0.81 11.85
N SER A 635 2.16 -0.50 10.57
CA SER A 635 2.57 0.76 9.93
C SER A 635 4.06 1.05 10.08
N LEU A 636 4.87 0.04 9.77
CA LEU A 636 6.33 0.18 9.75
C LEU A 636 6.79 1.13 8.66
N SER A 637 7.86 1.87 8.95
CA SER A 637 8.57 2.73 8.00
C SER A 637 9.25 1.93 6.89
N ALA A 638 9.77 2.63 5.87
CA ALA A 638 10.84 2.07 5.04
C ALA A 638 12.03 1.63 5.90
N PRO A 639 12.75 0.56 5.51
CA PRO A 639 13.87 0.02 6.27
C PRO A 639 15.12 0.90 6.23
N ALA A 640 15.88 0.93 7.33
CA ALA A 640 17.27 1.30 7.33
C ALA A 640 18.12 0.06 7.65
N VAL A 641 19.17 -0.20 6.87
CA VAL A 641 19.98 -1.42 6.99
C VAL A 641 21.39 -1.07 7.44
N SER A 642 21.86 -1.69 8.52
CA SER A 642 23.25 -1.64 8.96
C SER A 642 23.98 -2.91 8.56
N ALA A 643 24.96 -2.76 7.69
CA ALA A 643 25.86 -3.85 7.33
C ALA A 643 26.77 -4.26 8.52
N THR A 644 27.16 -3.30 9.36
CA THR A 644 28.02 -3.54 10.54
C THR A 644 27.34 -4.45 11.57
N TYR A 645 26.04 -4.25 11.78
CA TYR A 645 25.27 -5.01 12.75
C TYR A 645 24.47 -6.15 12.12
N GLU A 646 24.50 -6.29 10.80
CA GLU A 646 23.66 -7.24 10.05
C GLU A 646 22.17 -7.13 10.43
N ARG A 647 21.66 -5.90 10.54
CA ARG A 647 20.29 -5.61 11.01
C ARG A 647 19.53 -4.69 10.09
N VAL A 648 18.21 -4.91 10.07
CA VAL A 648 17.23 -4.04 9.43
C VAL A 648 16.40 -3.37 10.52
N TYR A 649 16.33 -2.06 10.48
CA TYR A 649 15.60 -1.26 11.45
C TYR A 649 14.35 -0.66 10.80
N PHE A 650 13.27 -0.65 11.59
CA PHE A 650 12.01 -0.02 11.25
C PHE A 650 11.56 0.85 12.41
N ALA A 651 10.76 1.86 12.11
CA ALA A 651 10.04 2.64 13.10
C ALA A 651 8.55 2.62 12.79
N ASN A 652 7.68 2.83 13.78
CA ASN A 652 6.27 3.09 13.55
C ASN A 652 5.87 4.49 14.03
N ARG A 653 4.65 4.92 13.72
CA ARG A 653 4.14 6.25 14.05
C ARG A 653 4.14 6.60 15.54
N PHE A 654 4.18 5.59 16.42
CA PHE A 654 4.26 5.77 17.86
C PHE A 654 5.69 5.82 18.39
N GLY A 655 6.69 5.88 17.49
CA GLY A 655 8.09 5.88 17.87
C GLY A 655 8.63 4.55 18.39
N ARG A 656 7.90 3.44 18.17
CA ARG A 656 8.41 2.11 18.44
C ARG A 656 9.44 1.76 17.37
N LEU A 657 10.62 1.32 17.78
CA LEU A 657 11.65 0.78 16.92
C LEU A 657 11.63 -0.73 16.94
N LEU A 658 11.88 -1.33 15.80
CA LEU A 658 12.00 -2.77 15.60
C LEU A 658 13.32 -3.05 14.88
N ALA A 659 14.11 -3.98 15.38
CA ALA A 659 15.31 -4.49 14.73
C ALA A 659 15.15 -5.96 14.39
N LEU A 660 15.34 -6.28 13.11
CA LEU A 660 15.35 -7.65 12.60
C LEU A 660 16.77 -8.00 12.13
N ASP A 661 17.14 -9.26 12.25
CA ASP A 661 18.36 -9.80 11.62
C ASP A 661 18.19 -9.73 10.08
N SER A 662 19.15 -9.15 9.37
CA SER A 662 19.03 -8.89 7.94
C SER A 662 19.03 -10.15 7.07
N ARG A 663 19.58 -11.27 7.57
CA ARG A 663 19.69 -12.54 6.84
C ARG A 663 18.51 -13.46 7.08
N THR A 664 17.95 -13.45 8.29
CA THR A 664 16.94 -14.42 8.72
C THR A 664 15.55 -13.81 8.95
N GLY A 665 15.47 -12.48 9.13
CA GLY A 665 14.25 -11.79 9.52
C GLY A 665 13.86 -12.04 10.98
N ALA A 666 14.69 -12.71 11.77
CA ALA A 666 14.43 -12.92 13.19
C ALA A 666 14.43 -11.58 13.94
N GLU A 667 13.48 -11.40 14.85
CA GLU A 667 13.48 -10.23 15.70
C GLU A 667 14.64 -10.28 16.69
N VAL A 668 15.41 -9.18 16.71
CA VAL A 668 16.58 -9.05 17.61
C VAL A 668 16.17 -8.29 18.86
N TRP A 669 15.46 -7.16 18.68
CA TRP A 669 14.91 -6.37 19.76
C TRP A 669 13.82 -5.41 19.23
N ARG A 670 12.99 -4.92 20.15
CA ARG A 670 12.06 -3.82 19.93
C ARG A 670 12.05 -2.87 21.12
N THR A 671 11.55 -1.66 20.93
CA THR A 671 11.30 -0.71 22.00
C THR A 671 9.80 -0.62 22.30
N SER A 672 9.44 -0.08 23.46
CA SER A 672 8.10 0.46 23.69
C SER A 672 7.85 1.66 22.76
N ALA A 673 6.59 2.05 22.60
CA ALA A 673 6.24 3.34 22.03
C ALA A 673 6.82 4.49 22.87
N LEU A 674 6.94 5.67 22.30
CA LEU A 674 7.24 6.88 23.05
C LEU A 674 6.00 7.25 23.90
N ASP A 675 6.23 7.72 25.13
CA ASP A 675 5.14 8.10 26.05
C ASP A 675 4.28 9.24 25.50
N ASP A 676 4.91 10.18 24.80
CA ASP A 676 4.23 11.21 24.04
C ASP A 676 5.07 11.56 22.80
N PRO A 677 4.75 11.02 21.62
CA PRO A 677 5.47 11.35 20.40
C PRO A 677 5.16 12.75 19.86
N GLY A 678 4.37 13.56 20.58
CA GLY A 678 3.84 14.82 20.10
C GLY A 678 2.62 14.59 19.22
N ASP A 679 2.45 15.43 18.20
CA ASP A 679 1.29 15.36 17.31
C ASP A 679 1.13 13.95 16.72
N LYS A 680 0.06 13.25 17.14
CA LYS A 680 -0.27 11.89 16.70
C LYS A 680 -0.88 11.84 15.29
N THR A 681 -1.00 13.01 14.65
CA THR A 681 -1.74 13.20 13.41
C THR A 681 -0.90 12.97 12.15
N GLN A 682 0.28 12.40 12.26
CA GLN A 682 1.18 12.22 11.13
C GLN A 682 0.56 11.39 10.01
N ALA A 683 0.35 12.04 8.86
CA ALA A 683 -0.21 11.44 7.65
C ALA A 683 0.70 10.39 7.02
N TYR A 684 2.00 10.47 7.28
CA TYR A 684 3.01 9.64 6.60
C TYR A 684 3.71 8.69 7.56
N PRO A 685 4.15 7.53 7.07
CA PRO A 685 4.89 6.60 7.91
C PRO A 685 6.15 7.29 8.45
N PRO A 686 6.50 7.02 9.69
CA PRO A 686 7.73 7.52 10.27
C PRO A 686 8.92 7.07 9.44
N ARG A 687 10.02 7.78 9.56
CA ARG A 687 11.26 7.40 8.90
C ARG A 687 12.27 6.92 9.92
N VAL A 688 13.07 5.98 9.47
CA VAL A 688 14.26 5.55 10.19
C VAL A 688 15.46 5.76 9.27
N LEU A 689 16.51 6.35 9.80
CA LEU A 689 17.79 6.54 9.10
C LEU A 689 18.95 6.12 10.02
N LEU A 690 20.11 5.87 9.42
CA LEU A 690 21.35 5.67 10.13
C LEU A 690 22.25 6.89 9.93
N VAL A 691 22.82 7.39 11.02
CA VAL A 691 23.90 8.39 11.00
C VAL A 691 25.12 7.70 11.57
N LYS A 692 26.08 7.34 10.70
CA LYS A 692 26.99 6.26 11.01
C LYS A 692 26.18 5.02 11.44
N ASP A 693 26.38 4.50 12.66
CA ASP A 693 25.56 3.40 13.17
C ASP A 693 24.43 3.85 14.14
N ALA A 694 24.34 5.14 14.49
CA ALA A 694 23.25 5.62 15.34
C ALA A 694 21.93 5.58 14.58
N ILE A 695 20.92 4.96 15.20
CA ILE A 695 19.56 4.94 14.66
C ILE A 695 18.91 6.29 14.98
N VAL A 696 18.42 6.97 13.96
CA VAL A 696 17.60 8.16 14.11
C VAL A 696 16.23 7.88 13.49
N ALA A 697 15.19 8.18 14.24
CA ALA A 697 13.82 8.02 13.76
C ALA A 697 12.98 9.25 14.05
N THR A 698 11.92 9.42 13.27
CA THR A 698 10.90 10.43 13.49
C THR A 698 9.57 9.78 13.79
N ALA A 699 8.84 10.32 14.74
CA ALA A 699 7.47 9.92 15.07
C ALA A 699 6.71 11.15 15.57
N GLY A 700 5.57 11.47 14.95
CA GLY A 700 4.87 12.72 15.22
C GLY A 700 5.79 13.93 15.03
N ASN A 701 5.78 14.83 15.97
CA ASN A 701 6.65 16.01 16.00
C ASN A 701 8.04 15.73 16.59
N THR A 702 8.38 14.48 16.85
CA THR A 702 9.59 14.11 17.59
C THR A 702 10.61 13.43 16.69
N ALA A 703 11.86 13.90 16.70
CA ALA A 703 13.02 13.14 16.27
C ALA A 703 13.74 12.55 17.51
N PHE A 704 14.23 11.34 17.38
CA PHE A 704 14.93 10.68 18.49
C PHE A 704 16.00 9.72 17.98
N SER A 705 17.01 9.47 18.80
CA SER A 705 18.12 8.58 18.46
C SER A 705 18.31 7.47 19.47
N ARG A 706 18.68 6.29 18.98
CA ARG A 706 18.94 5.08 19.77
C ARG A 706 20.19 4.35 19.30
N SER A 707 20.75 3.55 20.23
CA SER A 707 21.86 2.67 19.91
C SER A 707 21.44 1.53 18.98
N PRO A 708 22.28 1.12 18.02
CA PRO A 708 22.02 -0.06 17.20
C PRO A 708 21.98 -1.37 18.03
N SER A 709 22.58 -1.37 19.22
CA SER A 709 22.58 -2.52 20.13
C SER A 709 21.21 -2.75 20.81
N GLY A 710 20.29 -1.80 20.68
CA GLY A 710 18.97 -1.86 21.31
C GLY A 710 18.90 -1.22 22.70
N PRO A 711 17.77 -1.32 23.39
CA PRO A 711 17.62 -0.83 24.73
C PRO A 711 18.60 -1.58 25.65
N ASN A 712 19.34 -0.85 26.46
CA ASN A 712 20.20 -1.45 27.48
C ASN A 712 19.33 -2.40 28.33
N ARG A 713 19.65 -3.68 28.36
CA ARG A 713 19.15 -4.57 29.41
C ARG A 713 19.61 -3.95 30.73
N PRO A 714 18.73 -3.74 31.71
CA PRO A 714 19.21 -3.42 33.05
C PRO A 714 20.15 -4.56 33.46
N SER A 715 21.35 -4.17 33.83
CA SER A 715 22.40 -5.04 34.35
C SER A 715 21.94 -5.73 35.61
#